data_68afbad1b8ce5b3a975f761611f04374
#
_entry.id   68afbad1b8ce5b3a975f761611f04374
#
_cell.length_a   1.000
_cell.length_b   1.000
_cell.length_c   1.000
_cell.angle_alpha   90.00
_cell.angle_beta   90.00
_cell.angle_gamma   90.00
#
_symmetry.space_group_name_H-M   'P 1'
#
loop_
_entity.id
_entity.type
_entity.pdbx_description
1 polymer ?
#
loop_
_entity_poly.entity_id
_entity_poly.type
_entity_poly.pdbx_seq_one_letter_code
_entity_poly.pdbx_strand_id
1 'polypeptide(L)'
;MTRRTNHRDRALAGLVVLMVSLNPAHAIDAIVLEVRELTVAGIPVSGASARLDLLSDEQTRLTLNAGELKLPAPAGSFTNVALSCDRPLIAEPHFGCEAGRLSAQGGPTGALDLQVRAELRSDSGVTTFAGKGLKLAGTAASFDGRLDEHGWQVKGSTGRGKVSALRKFAAPWFELPADITGDGNVQLDLALADAGAGLNADVTANFEVVDLTNEASTVVTDKLAAKGRLRARPSGADMQLDLDVTGTGGQVLVNPILLDFGKNPLALTATGKLAGDLLTIDSLQLGQKDLLDMSGSGRLNLAGETPAFSGEFKLARVEFPAAFTSYAQILLATSVLGDATTSGSLSGEMSVTDNALAALHVKPKELTMLANKGSLQLVGTNGEIFWAPAGGADARISNLSWKSGGAYGLSGGAADLEFVAYGANFALTRPAKLPVFDGAIAIEHFAMGNLGAPDMEVSFKGAVEPISMPLLAKAFGWPEFEGTLAATIPGVTLRNNVLTFDGNLESQVFGGCIIGSKIRLQDPLGNFPQFFADVRARDLDLGLVTRTFEVGSITGKLEVDVLGLELFAWSPQAFDARLATPKGDKSRHRISAKAVSSLSNVGGGGGGVVQALQSGVLRFFDEYNYDKLGIRCRLRGDVCEMSGIEPAPNGYYIVKGAGIPRIDIVGNQGRVSWNQLMSSIATANFSGATTQ
;
A
#
# COMPACT_ATOMS: atom_id res chain seq x y z
N MET A 1 25.28 -44.58 42.82
CA MET A 1 25.15 -44.98 44.24
C MET A 1 25.35 -43.79 45.09
N THR A 2 24.35 -43.35 45.77
CA THR A 2 24.12 -42.70 47.05
C THR A 2 22.87 -41.83 46.95
N ARG A 3 21.78 -42.43 47.46
CA ARG A 3 20.52 -41.73 47.74
C ARG A 3 20.78 -40.63 48.80
N ARG A 4 20.58 -39.38 48.44
CA ARG A 4 20.32 -38.31 49.42
C ARG A 4 18.79 -38.14 49.50
N THR A 5 18.22 -38.63 50.59
CA THR A 5 16.85 -38.39 51.02
C THR A 5 16.73 -36.90 51.44
N ASN A 6 15.91 -36.14 50.75
CA ASN A 6 15.57 -34.76 51.12
C ASN A 6 14.63 -34.74 52.32
N HIS A 7 15.13 -34.35 53.45
CA HIS A 7 14.38 -34.02 54.67
C HIS A 7 13.85 -32.56 54.61
N ARG A 8 12.95 -32.23 53.70
CA ARG A 8 12.38 -30.86 53.63
C ARG A 8 10.88 -30.78 53.76
N ASP A 9 10.12 -31.88 53.71
CA ASP A 9 8.66 -31.82 53.65
C ASP A 9 7.92 -32.11 54.95
N ARG A 10 8.59 -32.10 56.10
CA ARG A 10 7.96 -32.40 57.41
C ARG A 10 7.73 -31.20 58.34
N ALA A 11 7.94 -29.95 57.86
CA ALA A 11 7.81 -28.80 58.76
C ALA A 11 6.37 -28.26 58.94
N LEU A 12 5.39 -28.63 58.06
CA LEU A 12 4.00 -28.21 58.22
C LEU A 12 3.14 -29.14 59.04
N ALA A 13 3.51 -30.37 59.23
CA ALA A 13 2.76 -31.35 60.05
C ALA A 13 3.07 -31.28 61.55
N GLY A 14 4.12 -30.56 61.95
CA GLY A 14 4.57 -30.50 63.33
C GLY A 14 3.83 -29.54 64.28
N LEU A 15 2.99 -28.63 63.75
CA LEU A 15 2.40 -27.56 64.57
C LEU A 15 1.00 -27.85 65.11
N VAL A 16 0.38 -28.96 64.73
CA VAL A 16 -1.01 -29.26 65.14
C VAL A 16 -1.15 -30.38 66.16
N VAL A 17 -0.09 -31.12 66.50
CA VAL A 17 -0.15 -32.37 67.33
C VAL A 17 0.02 -32.09 68.84
N LEU A 18 0.17 -30.86 69.30
CA LEU A 18 0.42 -30.57 70.71
C LEU A 18 -0.81 -30.10 71.52
N MET A 19 -2.04 -30.50 71.13
CA MET A 19 -3.27 -30.10 71.82
C MET A 19 -4.22 -31.22 72.19
N VAL A 20 -3.77 -32.34 72.70
CA VAL A 20 -4.67 -33.30 73.32
C VAL A 20 -4.09 -33.84 74.61
N SER A 21 -4.21 -33.02 75.68
CA SER A 21 -4.40 -33.44 77.06
C SER A 21 -4.48 -32.21 78.00
N LEU A 22 -5.61 -31.57 78.11
CA LEU A 22 -5.91 -30.65 79.22
C LEU A 22 -7.32 -30.96 79.76
N ASN A 23 -7.40 -31.27 81.05
CA ASN A 23 -8.61 -31.46 81.83
C ASN A 23 -9.54 -30.25 81.79
N PRO A 24 -10.90 -30.40 81.91
CA PRO A 24 -11.86 -29.33 81.76
C PRO A 24 -12.03 -28.55 83.06
N ALA A 25 -11.30 -27.48 83.26
CA ALA A 25 -11.61 -26.56 84.36
C ALA A 25 -11.05 -25.11 84.19
N HIS A 26 -10.79 -24.63 83.03
CA HIS A 26 -10.58 -23.18 82.77
C HIS A 26 -11.09 -22.89 81.37
N ALA A 27 -12.02 -21.94 81.25
CA ALA A 27 -12.44 -21.43 79.95
C ALA A 27 -11.23 -20.76 79.26
N ILE A 28 -10.70 -21.41 78.26
CA ILE A 28 -9.70 -20.81 77.39
C ILE A 28 -10.48 -20.01 76.35
N ASP A 29 -10.46 -18.68 76.49
CA ASP A 29 -11.16 -17.80 75.53
C ASP A 29 -10.37 -17.63 74.21
N ALA A 30 -9.04 -17.76 74.27
CA ALA A 30 -8.20 -17.66 73.07
C ALA A 30 -6.85 -18.40 73.21
N ILE A 31 -6.33 -18.87 72.10
CA ILE A 31 -4.97 -19.42 71.96
C ILE A 31 -4.17 -18.48 71.06
N VAL A 32 -3.03 -17.98 71.55
CA VAL A 32 -2.16 -17.08 70.77
C VAL A 32 -0.78 -17.69 70.61
N LEU A 33 -0.31 -17.69 69.36
CA LEU A 33 1.04 -18.08 69.00
C LEU A 33 1.74 -16.90 68.29
N GLU A 34 2.92 -16.52 68.78
CA GLU A 34 3.74 -15.46 68.15
C GLU A 34 5.08 -16.00 67.75
N VAL A 35 5.52 -15.68 66.51
CA VAL A 35 6.80 -16.12 65.94
C VAL A 35 7.44 -14.92 65.27
N ARG A 36 8.69 -14.61 65.67
CA ARG A 36 9.42 -13.46 65.11
C ARG A 36 9.79 -13.63 63.64
N GLU A 37 10.25 -14.80 63.28
CA GLU A 37 10.65 -15.15 61.94
C GLU A 37 10.19 -16.57 61.63
N LEU A 38 9.57 -16.78 60.48
CA LEU A 38 9.06 -18.05 59.99
C LEU A 38 9.35 -18.13 58.49
N THR A 39 9.66 -19.32 58.01
CA THR A 39 9.73 -19.58 56.58
C THR A 39 8.64 -20.58 56.22
N VAL A 40 7.72 -20.19 55.36
CA VAL A 40 6.62 -21.00 54.88
C VAL A 40 6.84 -21.30 53.40
N ALA A 41 7.03 -22.55 53.01
CA ALA A 41 7.31 -22.98 51.64
C ALA A 41 8.45 -22.16 50.94
N GLY A 42 9.50 -21.81 51.71
CA GLY A 42 10.62 -21.02 51.20
C GLY A 42 10.39 -19.48 51.21
N ILE A 43 9.22 -19.02 51.66
CA ILE A 43 8.87 -17.61 51.71
C ILE A 43 9.12 -17.08 53.12
N PRO A 44 9.98 -16.06 53.31
CA PRO A 44 10.23 -15.43 54.59
C PRO A 44 9.03 -14.62 55.09
N VAL A 45 8.62 -14.86 56.33
CA VAL A 45 7.54 -14.15 57.03
C VAL A 45 8.09 -13.64 58.35
N SER A 46 7.97 -12.36 58.63
CA SER A 46 8.39 -11.75 59.89
C SER A 46 7.23 -11.21 60.71
N GLY A 47 7.34 -11.25 62.04
CA GLY A 47 6.31 -10.77 62.93
C GLY A 47 5.00 -11.52 62.80
N ALA A 48 5.06 -12.87 62.65
CA ALA A 48 3.87 -13.70 62.52
C ALA A 48 3.14 -13.93 63.86
N SER A 49 1.83 -13.78 63.87
CA SER A 49 0.98 -14.17 64.98
C SER A 49 -0.26 -14.92 64.53
N ALA A 50 -0.62 -15.94 65.27
CA ALA A 50 -1.87 -16.70 65.06
C ALA A 50 -2.69 -16.62 66.38
N ARG A 51 -3.94 -16.21 66.26
CA ARG A 51 -4.89 -16.14 67.36
C ARG A 51 -6.14 -16.94 66.99
N LEU A 52 -6.45 -17.92 67.81
CA LEU A 52 -7.67 -18.70 67.73
C LEU A 52 -8.60 -18.30 68.92
N ASP A 53 -9.71 -17.64 68.62
CA ASP A 53 -10.72 -17.25 69.58
C ASP A 53 -11.81 -18.32 69.63
N LEU A 54 -12.15 -18.77 70.81
CA LEU A 54 -13.24 -19.73 71.10
C LEU A 54 -14.43 -18.92 71.58
N LEU A 55 -15.33 -18.51 70.62
CA LEU A 55 -16.42 -17.58 70.91
C LEU A 55 -17.63 -18.25 71.55
N SER A 56 -17.87 -19.55 71.27
CA SER A 56 -18.89 -20.40 71.81
C SER A 56 -18.58 -21.87 71.49
N ASP A 57 -19.34 -22.83 72.00
CA ASP A 57 -19.15 -24.25 71.76
C ASP A 57 -19.14 -24.66 70.25
N GLU A 58 -19.70 -23.83 69.40
CA GLU A 58 -19.77 -24.07 67.91
C GLU A 58 -19.14 -22.95 67.08
N GLN A 59 -18.62 -21.89 67.67
CA GLN A 59 -18.07 -20.73 66.93
C GLN A 59 -16.61 -20.46 67.33
N THR A 60 -15.75 -20.59 66.36
CA THR A 60 -14.34 -20.26 66.46
C THR A 60 -13.95 -19.24 65.39
N ARG A 61 -13.01 -18.35 65.73
CA ARG A 61 -12.40 -17.42 64.78
C ARG A 61 -10.89 -17.54 64.81
N LEU A 62 -10.28 -17.66 63.62
CA LEU A 62 -8.84 -17.65 63.49
C LEU A 62 -8.38 -16.32 62.87
N THR A 63 -7.45 -15.64 63.53
CA THR A 63 -6.78 -14.45 63.00
C THR A 63 -5.31 -14.73 62.85
N LEU A 64 -4.79 -14.58 61.61
CA LEU A 64 -3.37 -14.67 61.32
C LEU A 64 -2.86 -13.29 60.93
N ASN A 65 -1.78 -12.82 61.53
CA ASN A 65 -1.14 -11.58 61.14
C ASN A 65 0.36 -11.83 60.82
N ALA A 66 0.89 -11.04 59.90
CA ALA A 66 2.32 -10.97 59.66
C ALA A 66 2.72 -9.51 59.41
N GLY A 67 3.84 -9.13 59.99
CA GLY A 67 4.42 -7.79 59.80
C GLY A 67 4.88 -7.60 58.36
N GLU A 68 5.62 -8.60 57.84
CA GLU A 68 6.08 -8.60 56.45
C GLU A 68 6.09 -10.02 55.87
N LEU A 69 5.65 -10.13 54.60
CA LEU A 69 5.72 -11.31 53.75
C LEU A 69 6.54 -10.98 52.50
N LYS A 70 7.70 -11.62 52.32
CA LYS A 70 8.61 -11.39 51.18
C LYS A 70 8.38 -12.45 50.10
N LEU A 71 7.73 -12.08 48.99
CA LEU A 71 7.64 -12.92 47.82
C LEU A 71 8.84 -12.72 46.89
N PRO A 72 9.20 -13.71 46.07
CA PRO A 72 10.25 -13.53 45.06
C PRO A 72 9.92 -12.37 44.11
N ALA A 73 10.94 -11.69 43.60
CA ALA A 73 10.77 -10.70 42.55
C ALA A 73 10.07 -11.33 41.33
N PRO A 74 9.18 -10.58 40.66
CA PRO A 74 8.82 -9.18 40.86
C PRO A 74 7.61 -8.95 41.78
N ALA A 75 7.05 -9.99 42.43
CA ALA A 75 5.88 -9.86 43.32
C ALA A 75 6.13 -8.99 44.57
N GLY A 76 7.38 -8.89 45.03
CA GLY A 76 7.81 -7.96 46.06
C GLY A 76 7.35 -8.30 47.48
N SER A 77 7.37 -7.31 48.37
CA SER A 77 7.00 -7.49 49.77
C SER A 77 5.61 -6.95 50.06
N PHE A 78 4.89 -7.66 50.94
CA PHE A 78 3.62 -7.25 51.52
C PHE A 78 3.81 -7.02 53.03
N THR A 79 3.25 -5.92 53.51
CA THR A 79 3.27 -5.55 54.93
C THR A 79 1.88 -5.51 55.52
N ASN A 80 1.77 -5.57 56.87
CA ASN A 80 0.48 -5.57 57.56
C ASN A 80 -0.47 -6.63 57.02
N VAL A 81 0.03 -7.83 56.79
CA VAL A 81 -0.76 -8.96 56.30
C VAL A 81 -1.67 -9.44 57.40
N ALA A 82 -2.97 -9.43 57.19
CA ALA A 82 -3.95 -9.93 58.16
C ALA A 82 -4.97 -10.82 57.45
N LEU A 83 -5.14 -12.04 57.95
CA LEU A 83 -6.20 -12.97 57.55
C LEU A 83 -7.13 -13.16 58.74
N SER A 84 -8.39 -12.76 58.60
CA SER A 84 -9.48 -13.09 59.55
C SER A 84 -10.33 -14.19 58.97
N CYS A 85 -10.48 -15.28 59.68
CA CYS A 85 -11.23 -16.44 59.28
C CYS A 85 -12.39 -16.68 60.26
N ASP A 86 -13.62 -16.47 59.81
CA ASP A 86 -14.82 -16.63 60.66
C ASP A 86 -15.34 -18.09 60.71
N ARG A 87 -14.85 -18.97 59.81
CA ARG A 87 -15.11 -20.41 59.79
C ARG A 87 -13.80 -21.17 59.56
N PRO A 88 -12.95 -21.31 60.61
CA PRO A 88 -11.74 -22.11 60.49
C PRO A 88 -12.10 -23.61 60.44
N LEU A 89 -11.41 -24.32 59.57
CA LEU A 89 -11.41 -25.78 59.47
C LEU A 89 -10.23 -26.29 60.32
N ILE A 90 -10.50 -26.94 61.44
CA ILE A 90 -9.48 -27.40 62.41
C ILE A 90 -9.63 -28.87 62.79
N ALA A 91 -10.45 -29.62 62.05
CA ALA A 91 -10.70 -31.05 62.31
C ALA A 91 -10.18 -31.89 61.15
N GLU A 92 -9.46 -32.97 61.48
CA GLU A 92 -8.98 -33.94 60.49
C GLU A 92 -10.13 -34.50 59.63
N PRO A 93 -9.94 -34.68 58.33
CA PRO A 93 -8.73 -34.38 57.54
C PRO A 93 -8.65 -32.97 57.00
N HIS A 94 -9.53 -32.05 57.42
CA HIS A 94 -9.71 -30.70 56.88
C HIS A 94 -9.08 -29.62 57.74
N PHE A 95 -8.08 -28.92 57.20
CA PHE A 95 -7.45 -27.77 57.85
C PHE A 95 -7.53 -26.55 56.93
N GLY A 96 -7.90 -25.36 57.47
CA GLY A 96 -7.92 -24.16 56.67
C GLY A 96 -8.96 -23.12 57.09
N CYS A 97 -9.53 -22.44 56.10
CA CYS A 97 -10.48 -21.39 56.27
C CYS A 97 -11.58 -21.50 55.17
N GLU A 98 -12.83 -21.70 55.59
CA GLU A 98 -13.93 -21.74 54.65
C GLU A 98 -14.40 -20.34 54.23
N ALA A 99 -14.34 -19.37 55.14
CA ALA A 99 -14.72 -18.00 54.86
C ALA A 99 -13.77 -17.03 55.61
N GLY A 100 -12.83 -16.46 54.86
CA GLY A 100 -11.85 -15.53 55.36
C GLY A 100 -11.78 -14.23 54.60
N ARG A 101 -11.19 -13.22 55.23
CA ARG A 101 -10.84 -11.96 54.61
C ARG A 101 -9.34 -11.72 54.79
N LEU A 102 -8.65 -11.57 53.67
CA LEU A 102 -7.22 -11.27 53.61
C LEU A 102 -7.02 -9.80 53.24
N SER A 103 -6.26 -9.09 54.10
CA SER A 103 -5.78 -7.74 53.81
C SER A 103 -4.30 -7.67 53.90
N ALA A 104 -3.65 -6.84 53.07
CA ALA A 104 -2.22 -6.56 53.09
C ALA A 104 -1.92 -5.24 52.35
N GLN A 105 -0.70 -4.71 52.54
CA GLN A 105 -0.25 -3.53 51.83
C GLN A 105 1.08 -3.84 51.15
N GLY A 106 1.28 -3.32 49.94
CA GLY A 106 2.52 -3.50 49.17
C GLY A 106 2.32 -4.37 47.92
N GLY A 107 3.43 -4.82 47.35
CA GLY A 107 3.47 -5.53 46.09
C GLY A 107 2.95 -4.72 44.90
N PRO A 108 2.79 -5.33 43.71
CA PRO A 108 2.33 -4.66 42.49
C PRO A 108 0.86 -4.21 42.57
N THR A 109 0.09 -4.78 43.47
CA THR A 109 -1.34 -4.48 43.66
C THR A 109 -1.58 -3.30 44.62
N GLY A 110 -0.59 -2.86 45.37
CA GLY A 110 -0.71 -1.85 46.41
C GLY A 110 -1.41 -2.40 47.65
N ALA A 111 -2.70 -2.06 47.85
CA ALA A 111 -3.50 -2.62 48.92
C ALA A 111 -4.28 -3.85 48.47
N LEU A 112 -4.16 -4.94 49.22
CA LEU A 112 -4.99 -6.15 49.08
C LEU A 112 -6.14 -6.10 50.06
N ASP A 113 -7.31 -6.44 49.60
CA ASP A 113 -8.51 -6.68 50.42
C ASP A 113 -9.46 -7.62 49.66
N LEU A 114 -9.43 -8.90 49.98
CA LEU A 114 -10.15 -9.91 49.23
C LEU A 114 -10.77 -10.99 50.17
N GLN A 115 -11.85 -11.58 49.73
CA GLN A 115 -12.40 -12.77 50.37
C GLN A 115 -11.58 -13.98 49.94
N VAL A 116 -11.21 -14.83 50.89
CA VAL A 116 -10.42 -16.02 50.65
C VAL A 116 -11.06 -17.25 51.26
N ARG A 117 -10.84 -18.39 50.57
CA ARG A 117 -11.07 -19.73 51.07
C ARG A 117 -9.81 -20.53 50.83
N ALA A 118 -9.36 -21.31 51.80
CA ALA A 118 -8.24 -22.22 51.66
C ALA A 118 -8.50 -23.47 52.51
N GLU A 119 -8.20 -24.65 51.97
CA GLU A 119 -8.38 -25.93 52.61
C GLU A 119 -7.22 -26.85 52.27
N LEU A 120 -6.56 -27.36 53.28
CA LEU A 120 -5.60 -28.45 53.24
C LEU A 120 -6.27 -29.74 53.69
N ARG A 121 -6.24 -30.78 52.89
CA ARG A 121 -6.60 -32.12 53.25
C ARG A 121 -5.38 -32.93 53.64
N SER A 122 -5.28 -33.28 54.96
CA SER A 122 -4.11 -33.96 55.49
C SER A 122 -4.01 -35.42 55.01
N ASP A 123 -5.12 -36.05 54.64
CA ASP A 123 -5.19 -37.41 54.11
C ASP A 123 -4.59 -37.56 52.70
N SER A 124 -4.67 -36.51 51.89
CA SER A 124 -4.23 -36.49 50.51
C SER A 124 -3.12 -35.48 50.23
N GLY A 125 -2.77 -34.63 51.17
CA GLY A 125 -1.80 -33.53 50.98
C GLY A 125 -2.26 -32.45 49.99
N VAL A 126 -3.52 -32.47 49.59
CA VAL A 126 -4.08 -31.52 48.60
C VAL A 126 -4.50 -30.22 49.31
N THR A 127 -3.97 -29.10 48.78
CA THR A 127 -4.43 -27.76 49.19
C THR A 127 -5.25 -27.16 48.07
N THR A 128 -6.48 -26.72 48.40
CA THR A 128 -7.32 -25.91 47.49
C THR A 128 -7.42 -24.49 48.05
N PHE A 129 -7.41 -23.51 47.16
CA PHE A 129 -7.56 -22.11 47.56
C PHE A 129 -8.35 -21.32 46.54
N ALA A 130 -9.08 -20.32 47.00
CA ALA A 130 -9.83 -19.40 46.14
C ALA A 130 -9.83 -17.98 46.74
N GLY A 131 -9.88 -16.98 45.87
CA GLY A 131 -10.00 -15.60 46.26
C GLY A 131 -10.97 -14.82 45.37
N LYS A 132 -11.70 -13.88 45.97
CA LYS A 132 -12.64 -13.00 45.25
C LYS A 132 -12.46 -11.56 45.73
N GLY A 133 -12.64 -10.60 44.78
CA GLY A 133 -12.57 -9.19 45.11
C GLY A 133 -11.15 -8.62 45.04
N LEU A 134 -10.17 -9.39 44.60
CA LEU A 134 -8.82 -8.87 44.32
C LEU A 134 -8.92 -7.72 43.31
N LYS A 135 -8.45 -6.54 43.71
CA LYS A 135 -8.38 -5.40 42.80
C LYS A 135 -7.14 -5.51 41.92
N LEU A 136 -7.34 -5.94 40.67
CA LEU A 136 -6.29 -6.05 39.69
C LEU A 136 -6.54 -5.03 38.57
N ALA A 137 -5.58 -4.15 38.32
CA ALA A 137 -5.70 -3.14 37.27
C ALA A 137 -7.02 -2.32 37.33
N GLY A 138 -7.48 -2.02 38.54
CA GLY A 138 -8.69 -1.23 38.78
C GLY A 138 -10.02 -2.00 38.65
N THR A 139 -9.98 -3.32 38.37
CA THR A 139 -11.17 -4.18 38.33
C THR A 139 -11.10 -5.28 39.37
N ALA A 140 -12.27 -5.87 39.70
CA ALA A 140 -12.33 -7.02 40.57
C ALA A 140 -11.88 -8.28 39.81
N ALA A 141 -10.99 -9.04 40.43
CA ALA A 141 -10.53 -10.34 39.93
C ALA A 141 -10.93 -11.44 40.93
N SER A 142 -11.09 -12.64 40.41
CA SER A 142 -11.29 -13.86 41.20
C SER A 142 -10.29 -14.91 40.72
N PHE A 143 -9.89 -15.78 41.61
CA PHE A 143 -9.04 -16.92 41.28
C PHE A 143 -9.42 -18.12 42.14
N ASP A 144 -9.12 -19.29 41.61
CA ASP A 144 -9.14 -20.57 42.34
C ASP A 144 -7.92 -21.40 41.94
N GLY A 145 -7.47 -22.22 42.85
CA GLY A 145 -6.28 -23.02 42.62
C GLY A 145 -6.23 -24.26 43.49
N ARG A 146 -5.29 -25.11 43.09
CA ARG A 146 -4.97 -26.37 43.75
C ARG A 146 -3.46 -26.56 43.78
N LEU A 147 -2.95 -27.06 44.89
CA LEU A 147 -1.58 -27.48 45.06
C LEU A 147 -1.56 -28.88 45.62
N ASP A 148 -0.76 -29.78 45.09
CA ASP A 148 -0.52 -31.13 45.59
C ASP A 148 0.93 -31.58 45.31
N GLU A 149 1.26 -32.84 45.58
CA GLU A 149 2.59 -33.40 45.37
C GLU A 149 3.07 -33.41 43.93
N HIS A 150 2.13 -33.31 42.96
CA HIS A 150 2.41 -33.31 41.53
C HIS A 150 2.60 -31.91 40.95
N GLY A 151 2.28 -30.86 41.72
CA GLY A 151 2.45 -29.49 41.31
C GLY A 151 1.26 -28.58 41.70
N TRP A 152 1.10 -27.50 40.93
CA TRP A 152 0.06 -26.52 41.21
C TRP A 152 -0.70 -26.13 39.94
N GLN A 153 -1.94 -25.70 40.13
CA GLN A 153 -2.76 -25.08 39.09
C GLN A 153 -3.56 -23.91 39.67
N VAL A 154 -3.68 -22.83 38.89
CA VAL A 154 -4.45 -21.64 39.22
C VAL A 154 -5.26 -21.21 38.01
N LYS A 155 -6.54 -20.95 38.23
CA LYS A 155 -7.42 -20.30 37.25
C LYS A 155 -7.80 -18.94 37.81
N GLY A 156 -7.85 -17.94 36.95
CA GLY A 156 -8.23 -16.59 37.34
C GLY A 156 -9.05 -15.92 36.25
N SER A 157 -9.90 -15.01 36.67
CA SER A 157 -10.66 -14.16 35.76
C SER A 157 -10.74 -12.74 36.32
N THR A 158 -10.69 -11.75 35.42
CA THR A 158 -10.93 -10.35 35.75
C THR A 158 -12.32 -9.93 35.29
N GLY A 159 -12.91 -8.94 35.97
CA GLY A 159 -13.98 -8.16 35.39
C GLY A 159 -13.42 -7.27 34.25
N ARG A 160 -14.26 -6.42 33.71
CA ARG A 160 -13.87 -5.43 32.69
C ARG A 160 -12.97 -4.37 33.34
N GLY A 161 -11.70 -4.37 32.98
CA GLY A 161 -10.67 -3.45 33.44
C GLY A 161 -10.18 -2.52 32.35
N LYS A 162 -9.27 -1.62 32.71
CA LYS A 162 -8.63 -0.67 31.79
C LYS A 162 -7.30 -1.21 31.27
N VAL A 163 -7.05 -1.07 29.97
CA VAL A 163 -5.77 -1.46 29.33
C VAL A 163 -4.60 -0.71 29.95
N SER A 164 -4.75 0.59 30.22
CA SER A 164 -3.72 1.42 30.87
C SER A 164 -3.37 0.94 32.28
N ALA A 165 -4.35 0.47 33.03
CA ALA A 165 -4.13 -0.07 34.37
C ALA A 165 -3.50 -1.46 34.32
N LEU A 166 -3.89 -2.31 33.35
CA LEU A 166 -3.27 -3.61 33.12
C LEU A 166 -1.78 -3.47 32.73
N ARG A 167 -1.45 -2.51 31.87
CA ARG A 167 -0.05 -2.21 31.50
C ARG A 167 0.79 -1.85 32.73
N LYS A 168 0.30 -0.96 33.59
CA LYS A 168 1.00 -0.60 34.83
C LYS A 168 1.19 -1.80 35.76
N PHE A 169 0.20 -2.67 35.83
CA PHE A 169 0.29 -3.89 36.62
C PHE A 169 1.30 -4.88 36.03
N ALA A 170 1.33 -5.05 34.72
CA ALA A 170 2.19 -6.02 34.03
C ALA A 170 3.67 -5.54 33.90
N ALA A 171 3.92 -4.24 34.00
CA ALA A 171 5.25 -3.64 33.80
C ALA A 171 6.40 -4.26 34.65
N PRO A 172 6.21 -4.74 35.89
CA PRO A 172 7.25 -5.42 36.63
C PRO A 172 7.68 -6.78 36.09
N TRP A 173 6.82 -7.42 35.26
CA TRP A 173 7.06 -8.77 34.70
C TRP A 173 7.43 -8.75 33.21
N PHE A 174 7.03 -7.68 32.49
CA PHE A 174 7.21 -7.57 31.05
C PHE A 174 7.69 -6.18 30.66
N GLU A 175 8.71 -6.10 29.84
CA GLU A 175 9.11 -4.85 29.16
C GLU A 175 8.08 -4.52 28.09
N LEU A 176 7.16 -3.62 28.40
CA LEU A 176 6.15 -3.14 27.46
C LEU A 176 6.64 -1.85 26.77
N PRO A 177 6.37 -1.66 25.46
CA PRO A 177 6.77 -0.44 24.76
C PRO A 177 6.25 0.80 25.50
N ALA A 178 7.16 1.67 25.93
CA ALA A 178 6.82 2.84 26.74
C ALA A 178 6.07 3.92 25.94
N ASP A 179 6.29 3.95 24.63
CA ASP A 179 5.77 4.92 23.68
C ASP A 179 4.28 4.72 23.32
N ILE A 180 3.66 3.59 23.72
CA ILE A 180 2.24 3.35 23.49
C ILE A 180 1.39 4.09 24.52
N THR A 181 0.49 4.94 24.08
CA THR A 181 -0.49 5.69 24.88
C THR A 181 -1.93 5.32 24.48
N GLY A 182 -2.87 5.71 25.32
CA GLY A 182 -4.28 5.43 25.10
C GLY A 182 -4.87 4.48 26.13
N ASP A 183 -6.12 4.07 25.91
CA ASP A 183 -6.84 3.20 26.85
C ASP A 183 -7.92 2.37 26.11
N GLY A 184 -8.65 1.59 26.88
CA GLY A 184 -9.73 0.74 26.42
C GLY A 184 -10.17 -0.21 27.52
N ASN A 185 -11.07 -1.11 27.20
CA ASN A 185 -11.49 -2.12 28.14
C ASN A 185 -10.88 -3.48 27.79
N VAL A 186 -10.48 -4.21 28.82
CA VAL A 186 -9.94 -5.56 28.69
C VAL A 186 -10.51 -6.46 29.78
N GLN A 187 -10.83 -7.68 29.43
CA GLN A 187 -11.16 -8.76 30.34
C GLN A 187 -10.17 -9.90 30.11
N LEU A 188 -9.65 -10.48 31.19
CA LEU A 188 -8.70 -11.57 31.14
C LEU A 188 -9.27 -12.82 31.79
N ASP A 189 -9.07 -13.96 31.18
CA ASP A 189 -9.20 -15.28 31.75
C ASP A 189 -7.85 -15.99 31.63
N LEU A 190 -7.36 -16.57 32.70
CA LEU A 190 -6.08 -17.25 32.71
C LEU A 190 -6.18 -18.61 33.41
N ALA A 191 -5.43 -19.57 32.92
CA ALA A 191 -5.19 -20.84 33.57
C ALA A 191 -3.70 -21.14 33.52
N LEU A 192 -3.08 -21.26 34.68
CA LEU A 192 -1.68 -21.52 34.86
C LEU A 192 -1.49 -22.84 35.62
N ALA A 193 -0.55 -23.66 35.21
CA ALA A 193 -0.24 -24.91 35.89
C ALA A 193 1.24 -25.27 35.71
N ASP A 194 1.83 -25.85 36.75
CA ASP A 194 3.13 -26.49 36.69
C ASP A 194 3.09 -27.83 37.42
N ALA A 195 3.36 -28.89 36.71
CA ALA A 195 3.46 -30.27 37.20
C ALA A 195 4.94 -30.73 37.27
N GLY A 196 5.89 -29.80 37.47
CA GLY A 196 7.33 -30.12 37.54
C GLY A 196 8.01 -30.22 36.16
N ALA A 197 7.26 -30.09 35.07
CA ALA A 197 7.78 -30.06 33.69
C ALA A 197 7.91 -28.62 33.14
N GLY A 198 7.55 -27.60 33.94
CA GLY A 198 7.53 -26.19 33.58
C GLY A 198 6.12 -25.62 33.46
N LEU A 199 6.04 -24.30 33.27
CA LEU A 199 4.81 -23.53 33.30
C LEU A 199 3.97 -23.77 32.04
N ASN A 200 2.76 -24.32 32.23
CA ASN A 200 1.68 -24.30 31.25
C ASN A 200 0.81 -23.05 31.47
N ALA A 201 0.57 -22.29 30.41
CA ALA A 201 -0.28 -21.11 30.47
C ALA A 201 -1.35 -21.16 29.37
N ASP A 202 -2.57 -20.80 29.72
CA ASP A 202 -3.69 -20.56 28.78
C ASP A 202 -4.31 -19.21 29.16
N VAL A 203 -4.11 -18.22 28.33
CA VAL A 203 -4.52 -16.84 28.58
C VAL A 203 -5.46 -16.40 27.48
N THR A 204 -6.66 -15.97 27.86
CA THR A 204 -7.63 -15.36 26.94
C THR A 204 -7.80 -13.89 27.33
N ALA A 205 -7.67 -12.99 26.37
CA ALA A 205 -7.92 -11.57 26.51
C ALA A 205 -9.07 -11.14 25.58
N ASN A 206 -10.04 -10.44 26.11
CA ASN A 206 -11.11 -9.84 25.35
C ASN A 206 -11.00 -8.31 25.43
N PHE A 207 -10.77 -7.67 24.31
CA PHE A 207 -10.57 -6.24 24.16
C PHE A 207 -11.83 -5.59 23.61
N GLU A 208 -12.27 -4.48 24.20
CA GLU A 208 -13.45 -3.74 23.77
C GLU A 208 -13.18 -2.24 23.78
N VAL A 209 -13.46 -1.59 22.65
CA VAL A 209 -13.32 -0.12 22.49
C VAL A 209 -11.91 0.32 22.90
N VAL A 210 -10.90 -0.26 22.26
CA VAL A 210 -9.49 0.02 22.57
C VAL A 210 -8.95 1.05 21.60
N ASP A 211 -8.51 2.18 22.15
CA ASP A 211 -7.90 3.30 21.43
C ASP A 211 -6.46 3.45 21.91
N LEU A 212 -5.51 3.00 21.11
CA LEU A 212 -4.09 3.05 21.39
C LEU A 212 -3.35 3.75 20.26
N THR A 213 -2.26 4.43 20.59
CA THR A 213 -1.33 5.00 19.63
C THR A 213 0.09 4.95 20.15
N ASN A 214 1.07 4.70 19.29
CA ASN A 214 2.47 4.92 19.60
C ASN A 214 2.85 6.39 19.34
N GLU A 215 3.98 6.85 19.90
CA GLU A 215 4.43 8.24 19.80
C GLU A 215 4.58 8.71 18.34
N ALA A 216 5.09 7.84 17.47
CA ALA A 216 5.25 8.11 16.04
C ALA A 216 3.92 8.06 15.25
N SER A 217 2.80 7.66 15.88
CA SER A 217 1.49 7.43 15.23
C SER A 217 1.55 6.47 14.04
N THR A 218 2.52 5.57 14.05
CA THR A 218 2.66 4.52 13.02
C THR A 218 1.78 3.30 13.32
N VAL A 219 1.40 3.11 14.58
CA VAL A 219 0.43 2.11 15.02
C VAL A 219 -0.66 2.83 15.80
N VAL A 220 -1.89 2.77 15.30
CA VAL A 220 -3.06 3.40 15.93
C VAL A 220 -4.23 2.42 15.89
N THR A 221 -4.97 2.32 17.00
CA THR A 221 -6.25 1.61 17.01
C THR A 221 -7.39 2.59 17.33
N ASP A 222 -8.52 2.43 16.65
CA ASP A 222 -9.76 3.17 16.91
C ASP A 222 -10.88 2.18 17.20
N LYS A 223 -11.41 2.24 18.42
CA LYS A 223 -12.50 1.38 18.92
C LYS A 223 -12.30 -0.10 18.65
N LEU A 224 -11.05 -0.56 18.72
CA LEU A 224 -10.71 -1.96 18.44
C LEU A 224 -11.49 -2.90 19.36
N ALA A 225 -12.14 -3.88 18.76
CA ALA A 225 -12.76 -5.03 19.41
C ALA A 225 -12.10 -6.31 18.90
N ALA A 226 -11.43 -7.03 19.81
CA ALA A 226 -10.67 -8.23 19.48
C ALA A 226 -10.66 -9.21 20.65
N LYS A 227 -10.54 -10.50 20.33
CA LYS A 227 -10.31 -11.57 21.28
C LYS A 227 -9.04 -12.31 20.92
N GLY A 228 -8.16 -12.47 21.89
CA GLY A 228 -6.92 -13.25 21.75
C GLY A 228 -6.88 -14.40 22.75
N ARG A 229 -6.37 -15.54 22.34
CA ARG A 229 -6.03 -16.68 23.21
C ARG A 229 -4.63 -17.15 22.93
N LEU A 230 -3.81 -17.18 23.94
CA LEU A 230 -2.43 -17.72 23.88
C LEU A 230 -2.32 -18.91 24.81
N ARG A 231 -1.88 -20.04 24.25
CA ARG A 231 -1.50 -21.22 25.04
C ARG A 231 0.00 -21.41 24.91
N ALA A 232 0.65 -21.57 26.04
CA ALA A 232 2.07 -21.86 26.12
C ALA A 232 2.27 -23.15 26.94
N ARG A 233 3.04 -24.09 26.41
CA ARG A 233 3.31 -25.37 27.04
C ARG A 233 4.80 -25.71 26.94
N PRO A 234 5.42 -26.19 28.02
CA PRO A 234 6.80 -26.62 27.97
C PRO A 234 6.96 -27.84 27.05
N SER A 235 8.03 -27.87 26.27
CA SER A 235 8.40 -28.95 25.36
C SER A 235 9.92 -29.20 25.45
N GLY A 236 10.35 -29.92 26.45
CA GLY A 236 11.76 -30.07 26.80
C GLY A 236 12.33 -28.75 27.34
N ALA A 237 13.36 -28.20 26.67
CA ALA A 237 13.94 -26.89 27.01
C ALA A 237 13.20 -25.70 26.37
N ASP A 238 12.26 -25.99 25.48
CA ASP A 238 11.58 -24.98 24.66
C ASP A 238 10.11 -24.82 25.08
N MET A 239 9.42 -23.82 24.50
CA MET A 239 8.01 -23.53 24.74
C MET A 239 7.21 -23.68 23.47
N GLN A 240 6.23 -24.60 23.47
CA GLN A 240 5.22 -24.68 22.40
C GLN A 240 4.18 -23.59 22.58
N LEU A 241 3.86 -22.86 21.52
CA LEU A 241 2.93 -21.73 21.52
C LEU A 241 1.79 -21.99 20.52
N ASP A 242 0.56 -21.77 20.98
CA ASP A 242 -0.64 -21.74 20.13
C ASP A 242 -1.32 -20.36 20.32
N LEU A 243 -1.50 -19.62 19.26
CA LEU A 243 -2.14 -18.30 19.24
C LEU A 243 -3.43 -18.36 18.41
N ASP A 244 -4.50 -17.78 18.92
CA ASP A 244 -5.77 -17.56 18.24
C ASP A 244 -6.22 -16.12 18.49
N VAL A 245 -6.41 -15.34 17.41
CA VAL A 245 -6.85 -13.95 17.49
C VAL A 245 -8.00 -13.72 16.53
N THR A 246 -9.07 -13.12 17.04
CA THR A 246 -10.20 -12.67 16.23
C THR A 246 -10.42 -11.16 16.44
N GLY A 247 -10.42 -10.38 15.35
CA GLY A 247 -10.77 -8.97 15.33
C GLY A 247 -12.18 -8.82 14.74
N THR A 248 -13.11 -8.24 15.49
CA THR A 248 -14.54 -8.18 15.11
C THR A 248 -15.07 -6.76 14.94
N GLY A 249 -14.27 -5.75 15.27
CA GLY A 249 -14.70 -4.36 15.16
C GLY A 249 -13.56 -3.37 15.38
N GLY A 250 -13.81 -2.13 15.00
CA GLY A 250 -12.84 -1.05 15.07
C GLY A 250 -11.83 -1.07 13.94
N GLN A 251 -10.86 -0.17 14.00
CA GLN A 251 -9.84 0.02 12.99
C GLN A 251 -8.45 -0.09 13.59
N VAL A 252 -7.50 -0.59 12.80
CA VAL A 252 -6.08 -0.66 13.15
C VAL A 252 -5.27 -0.08 12.00
N LEU A 253 -4.57 1.00 12.27
CA LEU A 253 -3.56 1.56 11.37
C LEU A 253 -2.21 0.96 11.73
N VAL A 254 -1.56 0.36 10.74
CA VAL A 254 -0.13 0.03 10.75
C VAL A 254 0.44 0.75 9.54
N ASN A 255 0.93 1.97 9.80
CA ASN A 255 1.26 2.93 8.74
C ASN A 255 2.10 2.30 7.61
N PRO A 256 1.65 2.43 6.35
CA PRO A 256 0.49 3.23 5.88
C PRO A 256 -0.85 2.45 5.75
N ILE A 257 -0.93 1.20 6.21
CA ILE A 257 -2.07 0.30 5.98
C ILE A 257 -3.13 0.48 7.07
N LEU A 258 -4.37 0.77 6.66
CA LEU A 258 -5.54 0.84 7.55
C LEU A 258 -6.42 -0.41 7.39
N LEU A 259 -6.56 -1.16 8.47
CA LEU A 259 -7.41 -2.35 8.56
C LEU A 259 -8.72 -2.00 9.27
N ASP A 260 -9.85 -2.33 8.68
CA ASP A 260 -11.18 -2.12 9.26
C ASP A 260 -11.81 -3.49 9.58
N PHE A 261 -11.72 -3.89 10.85
CA PHE A 261 -12.25 -5.20 11.28
C PHE A 261 -13.79 -5.22 11.42
N GLY A 262 -14.43 -4.04 11.39
CA GLY A 262 -15.88 -3.96 11.30
C GLY A 262 -16.39 -4.35 9.91
N LYS A 263 -15.64 -4.04 8.87
CA LYS A 263 -15.96 -4.44 7.48
C LYS A 263 -15.42 -5.82 7.14
N ASN A 264 -14.15 -6.07 7.45
CA ASN A 264 -13.46 -7.32 7.14
C ASN A 264 -12.91 -7.93 8.43
N PRO A 265 -13.71 -8.70 9.20
CA PRO A 265 -13.27 -9.35 10.42
C PRO A 265 -12.01 -10.19 10.20
N LEU A 266 -11.07 -10.10 11.17
CA LEU A 266 -9.81 -10.84 11.16
C LEU A 266 -9.97 -12.15 11.92
N ALA A 267 -9.45 -13.23 11.37
CA ALA A 267 -9.17 -14.48 12.07
C ALA A 267 -7.68 -14.84 11.83
N LEU A 268 -6.93 -14.98 12.91
CA LEU A 268 -5.52 -15.35 12.88
C LEU A 268 -5.30 -16.54 13.82
N THR A 269 -4.75 -17.61 13.31
CA THR A 269 -4.25 -18.72 14.13
C THR A 269 -2.78 -18.97 13.81
N ALA A 270 -2.00 -19.24 14.84
CA ALA A 270 -0.60 -19.60 14.67
C ALA A 270 -0.19 -20.65 15.69
N THR A 271 0.64 -21.60 15.25
CA THR A 271 1.31 -22.55 16.12
C THR A 271 2.81 -22.45 15.91
N GLY A 272 3.56 -22.63 16.99
CA GLY A 272 5.00 -22.50 16.87
C GLY A 272 5.74 -22.89 18.15
N LYS A 273 7.05 -22.69 18.10
CA LYS A 273 7.96 -23.07 19.16
C LYS A 273 8.95 -21.95 19.44
N LEU A 274 9.07 -21.57 20.71
CA LEU A 274 10.08 -20.61 21.17
C LEU A 274 11.24 -21.37 21.80
N ALA A 275 12.44 -21.20 21.25
CA ALA A 275 13.69 -21.78 21.70
C ALA A 275 14.72 -20.66 21.91
N GLY A 276 14.93 -20.25 23.15
CA GLY A 276 15.70 -19.05 23.45
C GLY A 276 15.08 -17.82 22.76
N ASP A 277 15.84 -17.12 21.90
CA ASP A 277 15.40 -15.96 21.14
C ASP A 277 14.83 -16.31 19.74
N LEU A 278 14.70 -17.59 19.41
CA LEU A 278 14.18 -18.02 18.12
C LEU A 278 12.74 -18.52 18.25
N LEU A 279 11.80 -17.77 17.68
CA LEU A 279 10.42 -18.21 17.48
C LEU A 279 10.28 -18.86 16.09
N THR A 280 10.06 -20.16 16.06
CA THR A 280 9.69 -20.90 14.84
C THR A 280 8.16 -20.97 14.76
N ILE A 281 7.58 -20.45 13.71
CA ILE A 281 6.15 -20.51 13.40
C ILE A 281 5.95 -21.69 12.44
N ASP A 282 5.40 -22.78 12.96
CA ASP A 282 5.17 -24.02 12.19
C ASP A 282 4.00 -23.87 11.24
N SER A 283 2.95 -23.17 11.68
CA SER A 283 1.76 -22.88 10.90
C SER A 283 1.19 -21.53 11.29
N LEU A 284 0.88 -20.73 10.30
CA LEU A 284 0.13 -19.48 10.42
C LEU A 284 -1.02 -19.52 9.43
N GLN A 285 -2.21 -19.16 9.87
CA GLN A 285 -3.39 -18.96 9.04
C GLN A 285 -3.98 -17.60 9.35
N LEU A 286 -4.15 -16.78 8.34
CA LEU A 286 -4.76 -15.46 8.44
C LEU A 286 -5.89 -15.36 7.42
N GLY A 287 -7.09 -15.09 7.91
CA GLY A 287 -8.28 -14.86 7.10
C GLY A 287 -8.89 -13.51 7.41
N GLN A 288 -9.25 -12.77 6.38
CA GLN A 288 -10.15 -11.62 6.47
C GLN A 288 -11.30 -11.86 5.50
N LYS A 289 -12.50 -11.87 6.04
CA LYS A 289 -13.70 -12.18 5.26
C LYS A 289 -13.81 -11.30 4.01
N ASP A 290 -14.03 -11.91 2.86
CA ASP A 290 -14.21 -11.27 1.54
C ASP A 290 -13.01 -10.38 1.09
N LEU A 291 -11.82 -10.62 1.66
CA LEU A 291 -10.63 -9.84 1.37
C LEU A 291 -9.38 -10.70 1.15
N LEU A 292 -8.99 -11.55 2.14
CA LEU A 292 -7.73 -12.26 2.13
C LEU A 292 -7.84 -13.60 2.86
N ASP A 293 -7.31 -14.66 2.24
CA ASP A 293 -6.98 -15.93 2.89
C ASP A 293 -5.49 -16.23 2.65
N MET A 294 -4.72 -16.29 3.71
CA MET A 294 -3.27 -16.53 3.69
C MET A 294 -2.89 -17.62 4.69
N SER A 295 -1.95 -18.44 4.32
CA SER A 295 -1.30 -19.41 5.20
C SER A 295 0.21 -19.36 5.02
N GLY A 296 0.95 -19.81 6.02
CA GLY A 296 2.41 -19.82 5.90
C GLY A 296 3.10 -20.39 7.12
N SER A 297 4.43 -20.35 7.08
CA SER A 297 5.34 -20.70 8.17
C SER A 297 6.55 -19.77 8.14
N GLY A 298 7.29 -19.73 9.23
CA GLY A 298 8.46 -18.84 9.27
C GLY A 298 9.25 -18.93 10.57
N ARG A 299 10.24 -18.09 10.65
CA ARG A 299 11.12 -17.94 11.82
C ARG A 299 11.30 -16.47 12.14
N LEU A 300 11.16 -16.13 13.40
CA LEU A 300 11.42 -14.79 13.93
C LEU A 300 12.57 -14.88 14.93
N ASN A 301 13.68 -14.30 14.58
CA ASN A 301 14.82 -14.13 15.50
C ASN A 301 14.62 -12.85 16.29
N LEU A 302 14.49 -12.99 17.60
CA LEU A 302 14.28 -11.90 18.56
C LEU A 302 15.60 -11.36 19.12
N ALA A 303 16.73 -12.00 18.81
CA ALA A 303 18.05 -11.53 19.21
C ALA A 303 18.43 -10.24 18.46
N GLY A 304 19.01 -9.26 19.18
CA GLY A 304 19.44 -7.99 18.61
C GLY A 304 18.43 -6.84 18.75
N GLU A 305 18.79 -5.67 18.26
CA GLU A 305 17.95 -4.45 18.39
C GLU A 305 16.70 -4.50 17.47
N THR A 306 16.80 -5.17 16.35
CA THR A 306 15.68 -5.34 15.40
C THR A 306 15.42 -6.82 15.14
N PRO A 307 14.22 -7.31 15.45
CA PRO A 307 13.84 -8.69 15.12
C PRO A 307 13.91 -8.98 13.61
N ALA A 308 14.49 -10.12 13.22
CA ALA A 308 14.61 -10.55 11.85
C ALA A 308 13.61 -11.67 11.54
N PHE A 309 12.75 -11.46 10.56
CA PHE A 309 11.73 -12.41 10.15
C PHE A 309 12.07 -13.02 8.78
N SER A 310 11.94 -14.36 8.68
CA SER A 310 12.02 -15.09 7.41
C SER A 310 10.89 -16.12 7.35
N GLY A 311 10.22 -16.23 6.20
CA GLY A 311 9.07 -17.13 6.08
C GLY A 311 8.54 -17.27 4.66
N GLU A 312 7.70 -18.30 4.49
CA GLU A 312 7.01 -18.59 3.24
C GLU A 312 5.50 -18.51 3.44
N PHE A 313 4.81 -17.84 2.52
CA PHE A 313 3.38 -17.62 2.59
C PHE A 313 2.70 -18.02 1.29
N LYS A 314 1.55 -18.65 1.43
CA LYS A 314 0.62 -18.96 0.36
C LYS A 314 -0.60 -18.04 0.47
N LEU A 315 -0.83 -17.24 -0.55
CA LEU A 315 -2.04 -16.44 -0.75
C LEU A 315 -3.06 -17.33 -1.46
N ALA A 316 -3.94 -17.96 -0.70
CA ALA A 316 -4.96 -18.82 -1.29
C ALA A 316 -5.98 -17.99 -2.08
N ARG A 317 -6.30 -16.79 -1.57
CA ARG A 317 -7.26 -15.87 -2.18
C ARG A 317 -7.02 -14.45 -1.69
N VAL A 318 -7.01 -13.51 -2.63
CA VAL A 318 -7.03 -12.05 -2.40
C VAL A 318 -8.14 -11.48 -3.29
N GLU A 319 -9.16 -10.89 -2.70
CA GLU A 319 -10.35 -10.41 -3.41
C GLU A 319 -10.33 -8.92 -3.66
N PHE A 320 -10.61 -8.51 -4.88
CA PHE A 320 -10.73 -7.12 -5.29
C PHE A 320 -12.22 -6.74 -5.40
N PRO A 321 -12.63 -5.50 -5.03
CA PRO A 321 -11.79 -4.35 -4.71
C PRO A 321 -11.30 -4.27 -3.26
N ALA A 322 -11.78 -5.11 -2.33
CA ALA A 322 -11.52 -4.97 -0.91
C ALA A 322 -10.01 -4.96 -0.58
N ALA A 323 -9.23 -5.87 -1.17
CA ALA A 323 -7.78 -5.93 -0.97
C ALA A 323 -7.05 -4.71 -1.52
N PHE A 324 -7.47 -4.18 -2.68
CA PHE A 324 -6.88 -2.96 -3.23
C PHE A 324 -7.10 -1.79 -2.28
N THR A 325 -8.34 -1.57 -1.85
CA THR A 325 -8.69 -0.46 -0.96
C THR A 325 -7.98 -0.54 0.40
N SER A 326 -7.85 -1.76 0.95
CA SER A 326 -7.26 -1.94 2.28
C SER A 326 -5.73 -1.93 2.27
N TYR A 327 -5.08 -2.46 1.23
CA TYR A 327 -3.63 -2.68 1.24
C TYR A 327 -2.86 -1.89 0.19
N ALA A 328 -3.39 -1.75 -1.03
CA ALA A 328 -2.63 -1.21 -2.15
C ALA A 328 -2.91 0.27 -2.43
N GLN A 329 -4.13 0.75 -2.23
CA GLN A 329 -4.55 2.07 -2.64
C GLN A 329 -3.71 3.19 -2.02
N ILE A 330 -3.43 3.11 -0.73
CA ILE A 330 -2.62 4.13 -0.05
C ILE A 330 -1.17 4.14 -0.53
N LEU A 331 -0.60 2.98 -0.81
CA LEU A 331 0.75 2.84 -1.33
C LEU A 331 0.88 3.39 -2.76
N LEU A 332 -0.21 3.32 -3.53
CA LEU A 332 -0.29 3.76 -4.92
C LEU A 332 -0.91 5.14 -5.08
N ALA A 333 -1.25 5.85 -4.00
CA ALA A 333 -2.02 7.09 -4.00
C ALA A 333 -1.42 8.20 -4.88
N THR A 334 -0.09 8.25 -5.03
CA THR A 334 0.63 9.22 -5.87
C THR A 334 0.85 8.74 -7.31
N SER A 335 0.48 7.50 -7.62
CA SER A 335 0.60 6.91 -8.96
C SER A 335 -0.71 7.04 -9.76
N VAL A 336 -0.65 6.71 -11.05
CA VAL A 336 -1.84 6.62 -11.92
C VAL A 336 -2.88 5.59 -11.46
N LEU A 337 -2.52 4.72 -10.52
CA LEU A 337 -3.37 3.68 -9.96
C LEU A 337 -4.03 4.07 -8.62
N GLY A 338 -3.72 5.23 -8.04
CA GLY A 338 -4.17 5.61 -6.70
C GLY A 338 -5.69 5.66 -6.53
N ASP A 339 -6.41 5.94 -7.60
CA ASP A 339 -7.88 5.99 -7.63
C ASP A 339 -8.52 4.91 -8.51
N ALA A 340 -7.75 3.85 -8.82
CA ALA A 340 -8.24 2.78 -9.67
C ALA A 340 -9.42 2.03 -9.02
N THR A 341 -10.44 1.74 -9.84
CA THR A 341 -11.45 0.76 -9.49
C THR A 341 -10.99 -0.62 -9.93
N THR A 342 -11.14 -1.60 -9.06
CA THR A 342 -10.63 -2.95 -9.27
C THR A 342 -11.71 -4.00 -9.03
N SER A 343 -11.58 -5.15 -9.67
CA SER A 343 -12.40 -6.36 -9.41
C SER A 343 -11.64 -7.61 -9.84
N GLY A 344 -12.12 -8.77 -9.42
CA GLY A 344 -11.46 -10.04 -9.68
C GLY A 344 -10.72 -10.57 -8.45
N SER A 345 -9.81 -11.51 -8.65
CA SER A 345 -9.07 -12.11 -7.55
C SER A 345 -7.61 -12.38 -7.92
N LEU A 346 -6.80 -12.61 -6.89
CA LEU A 346 -5.40 -12.98 -7.01
C LEU A 346 -5.12 -14.12 -6.04
N SER A 347 -4.29 -15.06 -6.45
CA SER A 347 -3.70 -16.09 -5.59
C SER A 347 -2.20 -16.15 -5.82
N GLY A 348 -1.45 -16.82 -4.95
CA GLY A 348 0.00 -16.93 -5.17
C GLY A 348 0.78 -17.36 -3.95
N GLU A 349 2.08 -17.12 -4.02
CA GLU A 349 3.05 -17.45 -2.98
C GLU A 349 4.06 -16.30 -2.87
N MET A 350 4.55 -16.06 -1.66
CA MET A 350 5.62 -15.10 -1.41
C MET A 350 6.57 -15.63 -0.36
N SER A 351 7.84 -15.29 -0.47
CA SER A 351 8.85 -15.53 0.55
C SER A 351 9.49 -14.25 1.02
N VAL A 352 9.77 -14.20 2.31
CA VAL A 352 10.47 -13.10 2.99
C VAL A 352 11.72 -13.66 3.62
N THR A 353 12.83 -12.96 3.50
CA THR A 353 14.10 -13.30 4.15
C THR A 353 14.66 -12.04 4.81
N ASP A 354 14.94 -12.13 6.10
CA ASP A 354 15.48 -11.01 6.91
C ASP A 354 14.71 -9.69 6.70
N ASN A 355 13.39 -9.76 6.84
CA ASN A 355 12.43 -8.66 6.67
C ASN A 355 12.30 -8.12 5.24
N ALA A 356 12.96 -8.71 4.24
CA ALA A 356 12.87 -8.30 2.84
C ALA A 356 12.12 -9.33 1.99
N LEU A 357 11.35 -8.85 1.01
CA LEU A 357 10.70 -9.74 0.02
C LEU A 357 11.78 -10.45 -0.80
N ALA A 358 11.83 -11.78 -0.73
CA ALA A 358 12.82 -12.62 -1.40
C ALA A 358 12.29 -13.22 -2.71
N ALA A 359 11.00 -13.53 -2.79
CA ALA A 359 10.34 -13.95 -4.03
C ALA A 359 8.85 -13.67 -3.97
N LEU A 360 8.26 -13.44 -5.14
CA LEU A 360 6.83 -13.31 -5.33
C LEU A 360 6.40 -14.11 -6.55
N HIS A 361 5.35 -14.92 -6.40
CA HIS A 361 4.65 -15.58 -7.48
C HIS A 361 3.16 -15.36 -7.31
N VAL A 362 2.53 -14.60 -8.20
CA VAL A 362 1.11 -14.27 -8.12
C VAL A 362 0.38 -14.60 -9.41
N LYS A 363 -0.88 -15.00 -9.28
CA LYS A 363 -1.77 -15.42 -10.35
C LYS A 363 -3.05 -14.59 -10.31
N PRO A 364 -3.12 -13.50 -11.09
CA PRO A 364 -4.37 -12.79 -11.29
C PRO A 364 -5.40 -13.66 -12.02
N LYS A 365 -6.65 -13.55 -11.60
CA LYS A 365 -7.79 -14.23 -12.22
C LYS A 365 -8.92 -13.24 -12.45
N GLU A 366 -9.24 -13.00 -13.73
CA GLU A 366 -10.25 -12.03 -14.17
C GLU A 366 -10.05 -10.65 -13.53
N LEU A 367 -8.78 -10.30 -13.24
CA LEU A 367 -8.46 -9.05 -12.58
C LEU A 367 -8.74 -7.89 -13.55
N THR A 368 -9.59 -6.98 -13.11
CA THR A 368 -9.89 -5.73 -13.81
C THR A 368 -9.36 -4.57 -13.01
N MET A 369 -8.72 -3.64 -13.70
CA MET A 369 -8.17 -2.42 -13.12
C MET A 369 -8.48 -1.25 -14.05
N LEU A 370 -9.24 -0.27 -13.56
CA LEU A 370 -9.66 0.91 -14.30
C LEU A 370 -9.17 2.14 -13.53
N ALA A 371 -8.07 2.72 -13.97
CA ALA A 371 -7.55 3.95 -13.41
C ALA A 371 -8.32 5.16 -13.91
N ASN A 372 -8.38 6.21 -13.09
CA ASN A 372 -9.22 7.38 -13.31
C ASN A 372 -8.97 8.03 -14.68
N LYS A 373 -10.06 8.49 -15.29
CA LYS A 373 -10.07 9.20 -16.58
C LYS A 373 -9.47 8.40 -17.75
N GLY A 374 -9.39 7.06 -17.64
CA GLY A 374 -8.85 6.23 -18.71
C GLY A 374 -7.32 6.31 -18.88
N SER A 375 -6.61 6.74 -17.82
CA SER A 375 -5.13 6.76 -17.82
C SER A 375 -4.52 5.36 -17.95
N LEU A 376 -5.22 4.34 -17.43
CA LEU A 376 -4.90 2.93 -17.64
C LEU A 376 -6.17 2.09 -17.48
N GLN A 377 -6.37 1.13 -18.38
CA GLN A 377 -7.47 0.17 -18.32
C GLN A 377 -6.93 -1.22 -18.64
N LEU A 378 -7.20 -2.18 -17.78
CA LEU A 378 -6.95 -3.60 -18.00
C LEU A 378 -8.19 -4.37 -17.53
N VAL A 379 -8.78 -5.17 -18.40
CA VAL A 379 -10.04 -5.87 -18.14
C VAL A 379 -9.86 -7.36 -18.32
N GLY A 380 -10.21 -8.12 -17.29
CA GLY A 380 -10.18 -9.58 -17.32
C GLY A 380 -8.77 -10.13 -17.46
N THR A 381 -7.83 -9.59 -16.69
CA THR A 381 -6.41 -9.98 -16.69
C THR A 381 -6.22 -11.33 -16.00
N ASN A 382 -5.51 -12.23 -16.67
CA ASN A 382 -5.14 -13.56 -16.20
C ASN A 382 -3.66 -13.82 -16.49
N GLY A 383 -3.03 -14.73 -15.74
CA GLY A 383 -1.65 -15.13 -16.00
C GLY A 383 -0.89 -15.50 -14.73
N GLU A 384 0.43 -15.42 -14.82
CA GLU A 384 1.36 -15.66 -13.71
C GLU A 384 2.47 -14.61 -13.72
N ILE A 385 2.73 -14.02 -12.57
CA ILE A 385 3.79 -13.02 -12.38
C ILE A 385 4.79 -13.58 -11.38
N PHE A 386 6.04 -13.64 -11.79
CA PHE A 386 7.18 -13.98 -10.94
C PHE A 386 8.03 -12.74 -10.72
N TRP A 387 8.46 -12.53 -9.49
CA TRP A 387 9.39 -11.48 -9.14
C TRP A 387 10.45 -12.00 -8.16
N ALA A 388 11.68 -11.57 -8.35
CA ALA A 388 12.81 -11.84 -7.47
C ALA A 388 13.63 -10.56 -7.27
N PRO A 389 14.40 -10.41 -6.17
CA PRO A 389 15.19 -9.21 -5.92
C PRO A 389 16.33 -9.01 -6.92
N ALA A 390 16.86 -10.07 -7.52
CA ALA A 390 17.93 -10.04 -8.51
C ALA A 390 17.54 -10.79 -9.79
N GLY A 391 18.17 -10.42 -10.89
CA GLY A 391 18.07 -11.12 -12.18
C GLY A 391 18.93 -12.39 -12.24
N GLY A 392 19.03 -12.98 -13.41
CA GLY A 392 19.81 -14.20 -13.66
C GLY A 392 18.99 -15.48 -13.53
N ALA A 393 19.53 -16.51 -12.91
CA ALA A 393 18.87 -17.82 -12.81
C ALA A 393 17.56 -17.82 -12.01
N ASP A 394 17.39 -16.85 -11.12
CA ASP A 394 16.19 -16.71 -10.29
C ASP A 394 15.05 -15.94 -10.99
N ALA A 395 15.35 -15.21 -12.06
CA ALA A 395 14.35 -14.48 -12.83
C ALA A 395 13.56 -15.44 -13.71
N ARG A 396 12.32 -15.73 -13.30
CA ARG A 396 11.39 -16.59 -14.03
C ARG A 396 10.56 -15.78 -15.02
N ILE A 397 10.19 -16.42 -16.13
CA ILE A 397 9.32 -15.82 -17.14
C ILE A 397 7.89 -15.72 -16.60
N SER A 398 7.36 -14.52 -16.66
CA SER A 398 5.98 -14.16 -16.33
C SER A 398 5.16 -14.04 -17.61
N ASN A 399 3.86 -14.27 -17.49
CA ASN A 399 2.91 -14.03 -18.57
C ASN A 399 1.67 -13.33 -18.06
N LEU A 400 1.13 -12.42 -18.84
CA LEU A 400 -0.15 -11.77 -18.58
C LEU A 400 -0.95 -11.70 -19.87
N SER A 401 -2.24 -11.97 -19.80
CA SER A 401 -3.21 -11.76 -20.87
C SER A 401 -4.41 -11.00 -20.35
N TRP A 402 -5.05 -10.21 -21.19
CA TRP A 402 -6.28 -9.50 -20.87
C TRP A 402 -7.26 -9.49 -22.03
N LYS A 403 -8.55 -9.28 -21.76
CA LYS A 403 -9.62 -9.25 -22.74
C LYS A 403 -9.71 -7.92 -23.48
N SER A 404 -9.47 -6.82 -22.78
CA SER A 404 -9.33 -5.48 -23.34
C SER A 404 -8.41 -4.64 -22.47
N GLY A 405 -7.74 -3.69 -23.08
CA GLY A 405 -6.84 -2.78 -22.39
C GLY A 405 -6.90 -1.39 -23.01
N GLY A 406 -6.23 -0.44 -22.40
CA GLY A 406 -6.13 0.91 -22.94
C GLY A 406 -5.34 1.83 -22.02
N ALA A 407 -4.86 2.92 -22.57
CA ALA A 407 -4.20 3.96 -21.80
C ALA A 407 -4.35 5.33 -22.46
N TYR A 408 -4.48 6.38 -21.68
CA TYR A 408 -4.51 7.78 -22.12
C TYR A 408 -5.52 8.05 -23.25
N GLY A 409 -6.72 7.46 -23.18
CA GLY A 409 -7.77 7.62 -24.20
C GLY A 409 -7.64 6.68 -25.41
N LEU A 410 -6.55 5.93 -25.52
CA LEU A 410 -6.36 4.91 -26.52
C LEU A 410 -7.07 3.62 -26.06
N SER A 411 -8.14 3.23 -26.71
CA SER A 411 -8.79 1.95 -26.44
C SER A 411 -8.06 0.82 -27.16
N GLY A 412 -7.83 -0.29 -26.44
CA GLY A 412 -7.11 -1.46 -26.93
C GLY A 412 -7.91 -2.73 -26.80
N GLY A 413 -7.57 -3.71 -27.64
CA GLY A 413 -8.14 -5.06 -27.64
C GLY A 413 -7.46 -6.02 -26.68
N ALA A 414 -7.77 -7.30 -26.87
CA ALA A 414 -7.13 -8.39 -26.17
C ALA A 414 -5.64 -8.51 -26.56
N ALA A 415 -4.78 -8.72 -25.59
CA ALA A 415 -3.36 -8.94 -25.82
C ALA A 415 -2.75 -9.82 -24.74
N ASP A 416 -1.53 -10.27 -24.99
CA ASP A 416 -0.72 -11.01 -24.04
C ASP A 416 0.73 -10.51 -24.04
N LEU A 417 1.36 -10.55 -22.87
CA LEU A 417 2.76 -10.20 -22.65
C LEU A 417 3.49 -11.36 -21.98
N GLU A 418 4.73 -11.53 -22.37
CA GLU A 418 5.68 -12.41 -21.73
C GLU A 418 6.90 -11.61 -21.31
N PHE A 419 7.28 -11.66 -20.04
CA PHE A 419 8.28 -10.76 -19.49
C PHE A 419 9.03 -11.37 -18.30
N VAL A 420 10.11 -10.76 -17.92
CA VAL A 420 10.81 -10.98 -16.65
C VAL A 420 10.73 -9.71 -15.80
N ALA A 421 10.55 -9.91 -14.46
CA ALA A 421 10.55 -8.83 -13.49
C ALA A 421 11.47 -9.22 -12.32
N TYR A 422 12.42 -8.35 -11.98
CA TYR A 422 13.36 -8.55 -10.87
C TYR A 422 13.88 -7.23 -10.33
N GLY A 423 13.99 -7.12 -9.01
CA GLY A 423 14.32 -5.85 -8.38
C GLY A 423 13.41 -4.73 -8.86
N ALA A 424 14.01 -3.67 -9.39
CA ALA A 424 13.33 -2.55 -10.04
C ALA A 424 13.41 -2.64 -11.59
N ASN A 425 13.51 -3.85 -12.15
CA ASN A 425 13.68 -4.06 -13.59
C ASN A 425 12.51 -4.86 -14.17
N PHE A 426 12.19 -4.55 -15.42
CA PHE A 426 11.19 -5.22 -16.23
C PHE A 426 11.68 -5.33 -17.67
N ALA A 427 11.51 -6.48 -18.31
CA ALA A 427 11.82 -6.63 -19.74
C ALA A 427 10.92 -7.66 -20.40
N LEU A 428 10.42 -7.36 -21.61
CA LEU A 428 9.75 -8.35 -22.45
C LEU A 428 10.76 -9.41 -22.91
N THR A 429 10.34 -10.68 -22.87
CA THR A 429 11.15 -11.83 -23.33
C THR A 429 10.89 -12.17 -24.78
N ARG A 430 9.77 -11.73 -25.34
CA ARG A 430 9.42 -11.87 -26.76
C ARG A 430 8.68 -10.62 -27.26
N PRO A 431 8.68 -10.40 -28.59
CA PRO A 431 7.85 -9.36 -29.19
C PRO A 431 6.37 -9.49 -28.80
N ALA A 432 5.72 -8.33 -28.63
CA ALA A 432 4.31 -8.25 -28.27
C ALA A 432 3.56 -7.36 -29.26
N LYS A 433 2.27 -7.61 -29.42
CA LYS A 433 1.37 -6.79 -30.24
C LYS A 433 0.20 -6.33 -29.39
N LEU A 434 0.08 -5.02 -29.23
CA LEU A 434 -1.02 -4.39 -28.51
C LEU A 434 -2.01 -3.79 -29.51
N PRO A 435 -3.19 -4.39 -29.71
CA PRO A 435 -4.23 -3.79 -30.54
C PRO A 435 -4.64 -2.43 -29.99
N VAL A 436 -4.70 -1.41 -30.85
CA VAL A 436 -5.14 -0.05 -30.51
C VAL A 436 -6.07 0.42 -31.63
N PHE A 437 -7.33 0.72 -31.29
CA PHE A 437 -8.39 1.02 -32.23
C PHE A 437 -8.50 -0.07 -33.31
N ASP A 438 -8.32 0.30 -34.58
CA ASP A 438 -8.35 -0.58 -35.77
C ASP A 438 -6.95 -1.02 -36.23
N GLY A 439 -5.88 -0.56 -35.54
CA GLY A 439 -4.49 -0.94 -35.77
C GLY A 439 -3.84 -1.59 -34.55
N ALA A 440 -2.53 -1.45 -34.40
CA ALA A 440 -1.78 -1.99 -33.27
C ALA A 440 -0.45 -1.27 -33.02
N ILE A 441 0.07 -1.41 -31.81
CA ILE A 441 1.46 -1.12 -31.46
C ILE A 441 2.21 -2.47 -31.45
N ALA A 442 3.12 -2.68 -32.38
CA ALA A 442 4.01 -3.82 -32.41
C ALA A 442 5.28 -3.47 -31.61
N ILE A 443 5.54 -4.22 -30.56
CA ILE A 443 6.69 -4.03 -29.67
C ILE A 443 7.70 -5.12 -30.01
N GLU A 444 8.84 -4.75 -30.57
CA GLU A 444 9.95 -5.68 -30.83
C GLU A 444 10.82 -5.86 -29.58
N HIS A 445 11.02 -4.77 -28.84
CA HIS A 445 11.80 -4.74 -27.62
C HIS A 445 11.23 -3.71 -26.66
N PHE A 446 11.14 -4.08 -25.39
CA PHE A 446 10.82 -3.16 -24.30
C PHE A 446 11.52 -3.61 -23.02
N ALA A 447 12.25 -2.70 -22.40
CA ALA A 447 12.86 -2.92 -21.09
C ALA A 447 12.83 -1.63 -20.27
N MET A 448 12.67 -1.78 -18.95
CA MET A 448 12.80 -0.73 -17.96
C MET A 448 13.78 -1.18 -16.88
N GLY A 449 14.64 -0.29 -16.45
CA GLY A 449 15.57 -0.49 -15.36
C GLY A 449 15.46 0.62 -14.34
N ASN A 450 15.80 0.32 -13.08
CA ASN A 450 15.81 1.25 -11.95
C ASN A 450 14.47 1.99 -11.77
N LEU A 451 13.34 1.26 -11.89
CA LEU A 451 12.00 1.82 -11.82
C LEU A 451 11.78 2.58 -10.49
N GLY A 452 11.39 3.85 -10.61
CA GLY A 452 11.16 4.72 -9.44
C GLY A 452 12.41 5.42 -8.90
N ALA A 453 13.60 5.14 -9.45
CA ALA A 453 14.83 5.82 -9.09
C ALA A 453 15.14 7.00 -10.05
N PRO A 454 15.95 7.99 -9.64
CA PRO A 454 16.31 9.12 -10.50
C PRO A 454 17.07 8.73 -11.78
N ASP A 455 17.75 7.59 -11.75
CA ASP A 455 18.50 7.00 -12.87
C ASP A 455 17.68 5.93 -13.62
N MET A 456 16.36 6.02 -13.59
CA MET A 456 15.46 5.15 -14.36
C MET A 456 15.84 5.14 -15.85
N GLU A 457 15.95 3.95 -16.41
CA GLU A 457 16.19 3.73 -17.83
C GLU A 457 15.00 3.05 -18.48
N VAL A 458 14.64 3.46 -19.70
CA VAL A 458 13.65 2.78 -20.53
C VAL A 458 14.23 2.59 -21.92
N SER A 459 14.06 1.43 -22.51
CA SER A 459 14.36 1.16 -23.91
C SER A 459 13.16 0.56 -24.61
N PHE A 460 12.85 1.07 -25.80
CA PHE A 460 11.74 0.63 -26.64
C PHE A 460 12.15 0.57 -28.09
N LYS A 461 11.71 -0.46 -28.80
CA LYS A 461 11.78 -0.59 -30.25
C LYS A 461 10.49 -1.21 -30.76
N GLY A 462 9.98 -0.71 -31.89
CA GLY A 462 8.73 -1.23 -32.42
C GLY A 462 8.18 -0.45 -33.60
N ALA A 463 6.89 -0.61 -33.83
CA ALA A 463 6.16 0.09 -34.89
C ALA A 463 4.71 0.35 -34.49
N VAL A 464 4.12 1.37 -35.07
CA VAL A 464 2.67 1.59 -35.08
C VAL A 464 2.16 1.03 -36.39
N GLU A 465 1.37 -0.03 -36.33
CA GLU A 465 0.62 -0.53 -37.48
C GLU A 465 -0.52 0.44 -37.83
N PRO A 466 -0.99 0.51 -39.08
CA PRO A 466 -1.91 1.54 -39.51
C PRO A 466 -3.14 1.69 -38.60
N ILE A 467 -3.30 2.89 -38.04
CA ILE A 467 -4.45 3.32 -37.23
C ILE A 467 -5.17 4.42 -37.98
N SER A 468 -6.48 4.36 -38.10
CA SER A 468 -7.28 5.39 -38.75
C SER A 468 -7.20 6.73 -38.01
N MET A 469 -6.85 7.79 -38.73
CA MET A 469 -6.74 9.14 -38.18
C MET A 469 -8.06 9.67 -37.56
N PRO A 470 -9.28 9.39 -38.08
CA PRO A 470 -10.50 9.80 -37.42
C PRO A 470 -10.63 9.27 -35.98
N LEU A 471 -10.19 8.02 -35.71
CA LEU A 471 -10.24 7.44 -34.37
C LEU A 471 -9.25 8.13 -33.43
N LEU A 472 -8.04 8.43 -33.90
CA LEU A 472 -7.04 9.19 -33.15
C LEU A 472 -7.49 10.62 -32.90
N ALA A 473 -8.01 11.30 -33.93
CA ALA A 473 -8.50 12.67 -33.83
C ALA A 473 -9.59 12.78 -32.76
N LYS A 474 -10.55 11.87 -32.77
CA LYS A 474 -11.62 11.80 -31.77
C LYS A 474 -11.06 11.56 -30.35
N ALA A 475 -10.10 10.66 -30.20
CA ALA A 475 -9.52 10.34 -28.90
C ALA A 475 -8.75 11.53 -28.27
N PHE A 476 -8.06 12.31 -29.11
CA PHE A 476 -7.25 13.44 -28.66
C PHE A 476 -7.94 14.82 -28.79
N GLY A 477 -9.18 14.85 -29.26
CA GLY A 477 -9.91 16.10 -29.49
C GLY A 477 -9.31 16.95 -30.60
N TRP A 478 -8.66 16.33 -31.59
CA TRP A 478 -8.14 17.00 -32.77
C TRP A 478 -9.24 17.23 -33.80
N PRO A 479 -9.05 18.16 -34.74
CA PRO A 479 -9.91 18.24 -35.92
C PRO A 479 -9.95 16.89 -36.64
N GLU A 480 -11.13 16.47 -37.08
CA GLU A 480 -11.30 15.20 -37.78
C GLU A 480 -10.68 15.26 -39.19
N PHE A 481 -9.85 14.29 -39.53
CA PHE A 481 -9.22 14.19 -40.85
C PHE A 481 -9.04 12.73 -41.28
N GLU A 482 -9.05 12.52 -42.57
CA GLU A 482 -8.88 11.22 -43.20
C GLU A 482 -7.41 10.80 -43.25
N GLY A 483 -7.19 9.50 -43.35
CA GLY A 483 -5.86 8.92 -43.49
C GLY A 483 -5.58 7.89 -42.41
N THR A 484 -4.33 7.40 -42.40
CA THR A 484 -3.83 6.43 -41.45
C THR A 484 -2.49 6.91 -40.88
N LEU A 485 -2.28 6.66 -39.59
CA LEU A 485 -0.99 6.80 -38.94
C LEU A 485 -0.32 5.42 -38.94
N ALA A 486 0.81 5.31 -39.59
CA ALA A 486 1.74 4.19 -39.43
C ALA A 486 3.13 4.74 -39.17
N ALA A 487 3.88 4.14 -38.26
CA ALA A 487 5.21 4.64 -37.89
C ALA A 487 6.17 3.50 -37.56
N THR A 488 7.40 3.60 -38.00
CA THR A 488 8.51 2.75 -37.55
C THR A 488 9.29 3.49 -36.45
N ILE A 489 9.50 2.83 -35.32
CA ILE A 489 10.26 3.37 -34.17
C ILE A 489 11.53 2.52 -34.01
N PRO A 490 12.65 2.95 -34.58
CA PRO A 490 13.87 2.13 -34.64
C PRO A 490 14.54 1.93 -33.28
N GLY A 491 14.35 2.87 -32.37
CA GLY A 491 14.81 2.81 -30.99
C GLY A 491 14.42 4.07 -30.24
N VAL A 492 14.04 3.90 -28.99
CA VAL A 492 13.79 4.99 -28.04
C VAL A 492 14.46 4.64 -26.73
N THR A 493 15.25 5.54 -26.18
CA THR A 493 15.87 5.37 -24.87
C THR A 493 15.58 6.56 -23.97
N LEU A 494 15.21 6.28 -22.72
CA LEU A 494 15.13 7.26 -21.65
C LEU A 494 16.31 7.02 -20.71
N ARG A 495 17.14 8.04 -20.51
CA ARG A 495 18.25 8.05 -19.55
C ARG A 495 18.42 9.43 -18.96
N ASN A 496 18.69 9.53 -17.67
CA ASN A 496 18.89 10.80 -16.99
C ASN A 496 17.79 11.82 -17.30
N ASN A 497 16.54 11.37 -17.32
CA ASN A 497 15.36 12.19 -17.66
C ASN A 497 15.37 12.79 -19.08
N VAL A 498 16.14 12.19 -20.00
CA VAL A 498 16.20 12.55 -21.42
C VAL A 498 15.78 11.36 -22.27
N LEU A 499 14.70 11.53 -23.01
CA LEU A 499 14.23 10.56 -24.00
C LEU A 499 14.82 10.92 -25.36
N THR A 500 15.50 9.96 -25.98
CA THR A 500 16.14 10.10 -27.29
C THR A 500 15.61 9.04 -28.25
N PHE A 501 15.50 9.39 -29.53
CA PHE A 501 15.14 8.46 -30.60
C PHE A 501 16.37 8.14 -31.43
N ASP A 502 16.59 6.86 -31.67
CA ASP A 502 17.64 6.39 -32.54
C ASP A 502 17.15 6.43 -34.00
N GLY A 503 17.86 7.22 -34.86
CA GLY A 503 17.47 7.35 -36.27
C GLY A 503 16.26 8.25 -36.51
N ASN A 504 15.43 7.87 -37.46
CA ASN A 504 14.29 8.64 -37.94
C ASN A 504 12.97 7.97 -37.55
N LEU A 505 12.01 8.78 -37.13
CA LEU A 505 10.61 8.36 -36.97
C LEU A 505 9.88 8.65 -38.29
N GLU A 506 9.36 7.63 -38.96
CA GLU A 506 8.64 7.75 -40.23
C GLU A 506 7.16 7.46 -40.02
N SER A 507 6.29 8.34 -40.55
CA SER A 507 4.85 8.19 -40.50
C SER A 507 4.20 8.50 -41.84
N GLN A 508 3.12 7.79 -42.18
CA GLN A 508 2.32 8.00 -43.38
C GLN A 508 1.03 8.73 -43.00
N VAL A 509 0.87 9.94 -43.49
CA VAL A 509 -0.31 10.78 -43.21
C VAL A 509 -0.54 11.79 -44.33
N PHE A 510 -1.78 12.20 -44.52
CA PHE A 510 -2.18 13.11 -45.62
C PHE A 510 -1.71 12.67 -47.01
N GLY A 511 -1.63 11.36 -47.26
CA GLY A 511 -1.20 10.81 -48.55
C GLY A 511 0.28 11.03 -48.87
N GLY A 512 1.09 11.43 -47.92
CA GLY A 512 2.53 11.61 -48.00
C GLY A 512 3.27 10.99 -46.81
N CYS A 513 4.56 11.30 -46.68
CA CYS A 513 5.43 10.81 -45.63
C CYS A 513 5.94 11.96 -44.76
N ILE A 514 5.89 11.79 -43.44
CA ILE A 514 6.52 12.68 -42.47
C ILE A 514 7.70 11.95 -41.81
N ILE A 515 8.85 12.59 -41.79
CA ILE A 515 10.09 12.07 -41.20
C ILE A 515 10.53 13.01 -40.10
N GLY A 516 10.51 12.53 -38.87
CA GLY A 516 11.11 13.17 -37.71
C GLY A 516 12.52 12.65 -37.46
N SER A 517 13.45 13.52 -37.23
CA SER A 517 14.87 13.17 -36.94
C SER A 517 15.42 14.03 -35.81
N LYS A 518 16.51 13.59 -35.18
CA LYS A 518 17.15 14.27 -34.03
C LYS A 518 16.14 14.49 -32.88
N ILE A 519 15.19 13.58 -32.73
CA ILE A 519 14.13 13.72 -31.73
C ILE A 519 14.71 13.50 -30.34
N ARG A 520 14.49 14.48 -29.45
CA ARG A 520 14.89 14.43 -28.05
C ARG A 520 13.85 15.15 -27.21
N LEU A 521 13.50 14.55 -26.09
CA LEU A 521 12.58 15.13 -25.12
C LEU A 521 13.24 15.10 -23.74
N GLN A 522 13.50 16.25 -23.17
CA GLN A 522 14.03 16.43 -21.82
C GLN A 522 12.87 16.62 -20.87
N ASP A 523 12.99 16.08 -19.67
CA ASP A 523 11.97 16.12 -18.63
C ASP A 523 10.58 15.63 -19.10
N PRO A 524 10.49 14.42 -19.73
CA PRO A 524 9.25 13.94 -20.36
C PRO A 524 8.06 13.81 -19.40
N LEU A 525 8.33 13.60 -18.12
CA LEU A 525 7.32 13.43 -17.06
C LEU A 525 7.22 14.63 -16.12
N GLY A 526 8.03 15.67 -16.34
CA GLY A 526 8.05 16.88 -15.54
C GLY A 526 7.02 17.92 -15.97
N ASN A 527 6.96 19.02 -15.23
CA ASN A 527 6.03 20.11 -15.48
C ASN A 527 6.41 20.96 -16.70
N PHE A 528 7.68 20.93 -17.12
CA PHE A 528 8.22 21.78 -18.19
C PHE A 528 9.02 20.98 -19.22
N PRO A 529 8.38 20.05 -19.94
CA PRO A 529 9.09 19.26 -20.95
C PRO A 529 9.67 20.13 -22.05
N GLN A 530 10.88 19.77 -22.52
CA GLN A 530 11.57 20.43 -23.63
C GLN A 530 11.72 19.45 -24.78
N PHE A 531 11.10 19.74 -25.91
CA PHE A 531 11.11 18.88 -27.10
C PHE A 531 11.97 19.49 -28.21
N PHE A 532 12.80 18.66 -28.84
CA PHE A 532 13.68 19.03 -29.95
C PHE A 532 13.49 18.05 -31.11
N ALA A 533 13.40 18.55 -32.33
CA ALA A 533 13.32 17.73 -33.54
C ALA A 533 13.66 18.50 -34.82
N ASP A 534 14.04 17.76 -35.85
CA ASP A 534 13.91 18.19 -37.24
C ASP A 534 12.77 17.38 -37.88
N VAL A 535 11.83 18.05 -38.52
CA VAL A 535 10.68 17.42 -39.21
C VAL A 535 10.70 17.73 -40.68
N ARG A 536 10.55 16.71 -41.51
CA ARG A 536 10.42 16.84 -42.96
C ARG A 536 9.20 16.10 -43.43
N ALA A 537 8.34 16.77 -44.18
CA ALA A 537 7.23 16.11 -44.86
C ALA A 537 7.38 16.22 -46.35
N ARG A 538 7.03 15.14 -47.04
CA ARG A 538 7.15 15.03 -48.50
C ARG A 538 5.87 14.51 -49.09
N ASP A 539 5.54 15.04 -50.26
CA ASP A 539 4.38 14.63 -51.06
C ASP A 539 3.03 14.70 -50.38
N LEU A 540 2.86 15.58 -49.33
CA LEU A 540 1.57 15.75 -48.67
C LEU A 540 0.54 16.26 -49.66
N ASP A 541 -0.67 15.71 -49.62
CA ASP A 541 -1.81 16.18 -50.41
C ASP A 541 -2.39 17.46 -49.76
N LEU A 542 -2.20 18.59 -50.42
CA LEU A 542 -2.70 19.89 -49.97
C LEU A 542 -4.21 19.92 -49.83
N GLY A 543 -4.95 19.15 -50.62
CA GLY A 543 -6.39 19.05 -50.51
C GLY A 543 -6.83 18.38 -49.21
N LEU A 544 -6.10 17.35 -48.77
CA LEU A 544 -6.34 16.72 -47.47
C LEU A 544 -5.96 17.67 -46.33
N VAL A 545 -4.79 18.30 -46.40
CA VAL A 545 -4.30 19.23 -45.37
C VAL A 545 -5.28 20.40 -45.22
N THR A 546 -5.65 21.08 -46.31
CA THR A 546 -6.49 22.29 -46.26
C THR A 546 -7.92 22.04 -45.86
N ARG A 547 -8.48 20.85 -46.16
CA ARG A 547 -9.79 20.43 -45.64
C ARG A 547 -9.77 20.22 -44.13
N THR A 548 -8.76 19.54 -43.62
CA THR A 548 -8.62 19.28 -42.19
C THR A 548 -8.56 20.56 -41.38
N PHE A 549 -7.81 21.55 -41.86
CA PHE A 549 -7.66 22.82 -41.14
C PHE A 549 -8.65 23.89 -41.59
N GLU A 550 -9.64 23.55 -42.42
CA GLU A 550 -10.73 24.43 -42.87
C GLU A 550 -10.28 25.75 -43.48
N VAL A 551 -9.04 25.84 -43.96
CA VAL A 551 -8.47 27.07 -44.53
C VAL A 551 -8.90 27.35 -45.98
N GLY A 552 -9.86 26.60 -46.49
CA GLY A 552 -10.31 26.62 -47.88
C GLY A 552 -9.83 25.37 -48.64
N SER A 553 -9.92 25.37 -49.98
CA SER A 553 -9.43 24.28 -50.81
C SER A 553 -8.19 24.70 -51.57
N ILE A 554 -7.09 23.94 -51.40
CA ILE A 554 -5.88 24.08 -52.22
C ILE A 554 -5.51 22.69 -52.70
N THR A 555 -5.42 22.50 -54.04
CA THR A 555 -4.97 21.23 -54.61
C THR A 555 -3.52 21.33 -55.03
N GLY A 556 -2.79 20.24 -54.99
CA GLY A 556 -1.37 20.14 -55.27
C GLY A 556 -0.63 19.32 -54.22
N LYS A 557 0.69 19.29 -54.33
CA LYS A 557 1.56 18.65 -53.34
C LYS A 557 2.26 19.69 -52.45
N LEU A 558 2.56 19.30 -51.25
CA LEU A 558 3.28 20.14 -50.27
C LEU A 558 4.51 19.42 -49.73
N GLU A 559 5.62 20.12 -49.69
CA GLU A 559 6.77 19.79 -48.88
C GLU A 559 6.85 20.72 -47.69
N VAL A 560 7.21 20.15 -46.54
CA VAL A 560 7.42 20.91 -45.30
C VAL A 560 8.78 20.52 -44.74
N ASP A 561 9.58 21.52 -44.40
CA ASP A 561 10.80 21.38 -43.61
C ASP A 561 10.66 22.25 -42.36
N VAL A 562 10.76 21.64 -41.17
CA VAL A 562 10.85 22.36 -39.89
C VAL A 562 12.17 21.93 -39.24
N LEU A 563 13.15 22.79 -39.26
CA LEU A 563 14.50 22.48 -38.78
C LEU A 563 14.76 23.19 -37.45
N GLY A 564 15.43 22.51 -36.53
CA GLY A 564 15.75 23.03 -35.20
C GLY A 564 14.48 23.42 -34.41
N LEU A 565 13.44 22.58 -34.46
CA LEU A 565 12.25 22.79 -33.66
C LEU A 565 12.60 22.62 -32.19
N GLU A 566 12.28 23.64 -31.41
CA GLU A 566 12.40 23.67 -29.96
C GLU A 566 11.06 24.07 -29.35
N LEU A 567 10.49 23.17 -28.51
CA LEU A 567 9.30 23.46 -27.71
C LEU A 567 9.67 23.49 -26.23
N PHE A 568 9.13 24.43 -25.48
CA PHE A 568 9.20 24.49 -24.03
C PHE A 568 7.77 24.43 -23.48
N ALA A 569 7.48 23.47 -22.61
CA ALA A 569 6.12 23.19 -22.13
C ALA A 569 5.10 23.13 -23.30
N TRP A 570 5.51 22.46 -24.39
CA TRP A 570 4.75 22.29 -25.65
C TRP A 570 4.49 23.58 -26.43
N SER A 571 5.07 24.72 -26.01
CA SER A 571 5.01 25.98 -26.74
C SER A 571 6.26 26.21 -27.58
N PRO A 572 6.13 26.54 -28.90
CA PRO A 572 7.28 26.79 -29.76
C PRO A 572 8.13 27.95 -29.27
N GLN A 573 9.45 27.73 -29.23
CA GLN A 573 10.44 28.73 -28.87
C GLN A 573 11.36 29.06 -30.04
N ALA A 574 11.70 28.06 -30.84
CA ALA A 574 12.54 28.24 -32.01
C ALA A 574 12.23 27.20 -33.09
N PHE A 575 12.33 27.59 -34.35
CA PHE A 575 12.37 26.73 -35.52
C PHE A 575 12.69 27.54 -36.78
N ASP A 576 13.10 26.84 -37.86
CA ASP A 576 13.13 27.34 -39.24
C ASP A 576 12.16 26.48 -40.07
N ALA A 577 10.97 26.98 -40.31
CA ALA A 577 9.92 26.27 -41.03
C ALA A 577 9.82 26.81 -42.47
N ARG A 578 9.79 25.90 -43.44
CA ARG A 578 9.55 26.17 -44.84
C ARG A 578 8.45 25.23 -45.35
N LEU A 579 7.42 25.80 -45.92
CA LEU A 579 6.33 25.10 -46.58
C LEU A 579 6.38 25.54 -48.05
N ALA A 580 6.38 24.60 -48.98
CA ALA A 580 6.43 24.97 -50.41
C ALA A 580 5.88 23.84 -51.32
N THR A 581 5.38 24.23 -52.46
CA THR A 581 5.16 23.31 -53.60
C THR A 581 6.47 22.63 -54.01
N PRO A 582 6.53 21.27 -54.16
CA PRO A 582 7.70 20.55 -54.61
C PRO A 582 8.17 21.03 -55.98
N LYS A 583 9.50 21.03 -56.17
CA LYS A 583 10.06 21.31 -57.50
C LYS A 583 9.65 20.19 -58.47
N GLY A 584 9.00 20.59 -59.58
CA GLY A 584 8.57 19.65 -60.61
C GLY A 584 7.25 18.93 -60.34
N ASP A 585 6.47 19.38 -59.36
CA ASP A 585 5.12 18.89 -59.14
C ASP A 585 4.27 19.09 -60.43
N LYS A 586 3.68 18.00 -60.92
CA LYS A 586 2.82 17.97 -62.11
C LYS A 586 1.33 17.83 -61.73
N SER A 587 1.03 17.86 -60.48
CA SER A 587 -0.34 17.81 -60.01
C SER A 587 -1.12 19.07 -60.41
N ARG A 588 -2.45 19.02 -60.28
CA ARG A 588 -3.29 20.18 -60.57
C ARG A 588 -3.20 21.17 -59.46
N HIS A 589 -2.76 22.41 -59.74
CA HIS A 589 -2.61 23.50 -58.80
C HIS A 589 -3.81 24.44 -58.87
N ARG A 590 -4.72 24.32 -57.90
CA ARG A 590 -5.86 25.23 -57.74
C ARG A 590 -5.99 25.71 -56.31
N ILE A 591 -6.45 26.93 -56.15
CA ILE A 591 -6.69 27.57 -54.85
C ILE A 591 -8.06 28.24 -54.87
N SER A 592 -8.90 27.96 -53.85
CA SER A 592 -10.22 28.57 -53.70
C SER A 592 -10.14 30.03 -53.24
N ALA A 593 -11.17 30.80 -53.50
CA ALA A 593 -11.30 32.20 -53.02
C ALA A 593 -11.18 32.27 -51.48
N LYS A 594 -11.72 31.29 -50.73
CA LYS A 594 -11.59 31.21 -49.28
C LYS A 594 -10.12 31.05 -48.87
N ALA A 595 -9.39 30.15 -49.54
CA ALA A 595 -7.97 29.91 -49.23
C ALA A 595 -7.08 31.12 -49.61
N VAL A 596 -7.40 31.85 -50.69
CA VAL A 596 -6.73 33.11 -51.03
C VAL A 596 -6.91 34.14 -49.93
N SER A 597 -8.13 34.29 -49.39
CA SER A 597 -8.40 35.17 -48.27
C SER A 597 -7.64 34.76 -47.00
N SER A 598 -7.65 33.48 -46.64
CA SER A 598 -6.95 32.96 -45.47
C SER A 598 -5.43 33.20 -45.54
N LEU A 599 -4.79 32.88 -46.68
CA LEU A 599 -3.35 33.10 -46.88
C LEU A 599 -2.99 34.62 -46.95
N SER A 600 -3.87 35.47 -47.45
CA SER A 600 -3.66 36.92 -47.47
C SER A 600 -3.65 37.51 -46.07
N ASN A 601 -4.49 37.01 -45.19
CA ASN A 601 -4.48 37.43 -43.77
C ASN A 601 -3.18 37.04 -43.06
N VAL A 602 -2.63 35.85 -43.32
CA VAL A 602 -1.31 35.40 -42.82
C VAL A 602 -0.19 36.32 -43.33
N GLY A 603 -0.28 36.80 -44.56
CA GLY A 603 0.70 37.72 -45.17
C GLY A 603 0.57 39.18 -44.73
N GLY A 604 -0.40 39.53 -43.89
CA GLY A 604 -0.65 40.90 -43.45
C GLY A 604 -1.41 41.78 -44.45
N GLY A 605 -1.95 41.22 -45.56
CA GLY A 605 -2.61 41.96 -46.66
C GLY A 605 -4.14 41.82 -46.68
N GLY A 606 -4.82 41.43 -45.62
CA GLY A 606 -6.20 40.93 -45.60
C GLY A 606 -7.29 41.81 -46.18
N GLY A 607 -7.22 43.16 -46.01
CA GLY A 607 -8.34 44.05 -46.41
C GLY A 607 -8.48 44.25 -47.94
N GLY A 608 -7.38 44.40 -48.64
CA GLY A 608 -7.41 44.73 -50.08
C GLY A 608 -7.71 43.53 -50.99
N VAL A 609 -7.25 42.32 -50.61
CA VAL A 609 -7.46 41.13 -51.40
C VAL A 609 -8.93 40.65 -51.30
N VAL A 610 -9.49 40.69 -50.10
CA VAL A 610 -10.91 40.35 -49.89
C VAL A 610 -11.84 41.25 -50.71
N GLN A 611 -11.54 42.57 -50.71
CA GLN A 611 -12.31 43.52 -51.50
C GLN A 611 -12.14 43.30 -53.01
N ALA A 612 -10.95 42.96 -53.48
CA ALA A 612 -10.69 42.61 -54.88
C ALA A 612 -11.43 41.33 -55.31
N LEU A 613 -11.52 40.31 -54.46
CA LEU A 613 -12.25 39.08 -54.71
C LEU A 613 -13.78 39.28 -54.78
N GLN A 614 -14.28 40.27 -54.04
CA GLN A 614 -15.71 40.62 -54.01
C GLN A 614 -16.13 41.58 -55.11
N SER A 615 -15.18 42.21 -55.80
CA SER A 615 -15.44 43.22 -56.82
C SER A 615 -15.00 42.76 -58.21
N GLY A 616 -15.69 43.21 -59.27
CA GLY A 616 -15.31 43.00 -60.65
C GLY A 616 -15.50 41.56 -61.15
N VAL A 617 -14.67 41.15 -62.11
CA VAL A 617 -14.73 39.85 -62.79
C VAL A 617 -14.29 38.69 -61.88
N LEU A 618 -13.50 38.94 -60.83
CA LEU A 618 -12.97 37.92 -59.92
C LEU A 618 -14.06 37.20 -59.12
N ARG A 619 -15.21 37.90 -58.84
CA ARG A 619 -16.32 37.30 -58.07
C ARG A 619 -17.01 36.10 -58.76
N PHE A 620 -16.75 35.90 -60.05
CA PHE A 620 -17.33 34.79 -60.83
C PHE A 620 -16.47 33.51 -60.80
N PHE A 621 -15.32 33.53 -60.12
CA PHE A 621 -14.46 32.40 -60.05
C PHE A 621 -14.37 31.86 -58.61
N ASP A 622 -14.71 30.64 -58.42
CA ASP A 622 -14.61 29.95 -57.13
C ASP A 622 -13.18 29.45 -56.86
N GLU A 623 -12.43 29.19 -57.93
CA GLU A 623 -11.05 28.68 -57.87
C GLU A 623 -10.12 29.41 -58.85
N TYR A 624 -8.85 29.52 -58.49
CA TYR A 624 -7.80 30.11 -59.29
C TYR A 624 -6.64 29.15 -59.49
N ASN A 625 -5.95 29.25 -60.64
CA ASN A 625 -4.76 28.47 -60.86
C ASN A 625 -3.55 29.16 -60.26
N TYR A 626 -2.60 28.40 -59.67
CA TYR A 626 -1.33 28.90 -59.21
C TYR A 626 -0.15 28.11 -59.77
N ASP A 627 1.01 28.71 -59.90
CA ASP A 627 2.28 28.08 -60.32
C ASP A 627 3.00 27.50 -59.12
N LYS A 628 3.19 28.31 -58.09
CA LYS A 628 3.91 27.96 -56.87
C LYS A 628 3.23 28.56 -55.64
N LEU A 629 3.37 27.85 -54.53
CA LEU A 629 2.95 28.30 -53.20
C LEU A 629 4.10 28.06 -52.25
N GLY A 630 4.32 28.97 -51.30
CA GLY A 630 5.22 28.70 -50.17
C GLY A 630 5.40 29.87 -49.23
N ILE A 631 5.70 29.51 -48.00
CA ILE A 631 5.95 30.43 -46.90
C ILE A 631 7.07 29.88 -46.05
N ARG A 632 7.87 30.77 -45.48
CA ARG A 632 8.93 30.45 -44.51
C ARG A 632 8.77 31.34 -43.29
N CYS A 633 8.88 30.73 -42.10
CA CYS A 633 8.94 31.41 -40.81
C CYS A 633 10.17 30.92 -40.07
N ARG A 634 11.03 31.83 -39.67
CA ARG A 634 12.11 31.56 -38.72
C ARG A 634 11.76 32.15 -37.37
N LEU A 635 11.33 31.27 -36.48
CA LEU A 635 10.93 31.67 -35.12
C LEU A 635 12.15 31.73 -34.19
N ARG A 636 12.20 32.79 -33.38
CA ARG A 636 13.10 32.93 -32.23
C ARG A 636 12.33 33.69 -31.12
N GLY A 637 12.05 33.00 -30.00
CA GLY A 637 11.15 33.51 -28.97
C GLY A 637 9.74 33.80 -29.52
N ASP A 638 9.25 35.02 -29.46
CA ASP A 638 7.94 35.39 -30.01
C ASP A 638 8.02 36.05 -31.41
N VAL A 639 9.20 36.12 -32.04
CA VAL A 639 9.36 36.79 -33.34
C VAL A 639 9.55 35.77 -34.45
N CYS A 640 8.62 35.75 -35.39
CA CYS A 640 8.69 35.01 -36.66
C CYS A 640 9.18 35.94 -37.77
N GLU A 641 10.37 35.63 -38.33
CA GLU A 641 10.86 36.26 -39.55
C GLU A 641 10.27 35.56 -40.76
N MET A 642 9.42 36.29 -41.48
CA MET A 642 8.62 35.77 -42.56
C MET A 642 9.29 36.02 -43.93
N SER A 643 9.19 35.02 -44.79
CA SER A 643 9.53 35.18 -46.23
C SER A 643 8.66 34.23 -47.07
N GLY A 644 8.68 34.38 -48.36
CA GLY A 644 7.91 33.52 -49.29
C GLY A 644 8.77 32.80 -50.31
N ILE A 645 8.17 32.47 -51.46
CA ILE A 645 8.78 31.72 -52.55
C ILE A 645 9.89 32.53 -53.24
N GLU A 646 9.57 33.78 -53.55
CA GLU A 646 10.39 34.74 -54.29
C GLU A 646 10.17 36.15 -53.75
N PRO A 647 11.12 37.09 -53.86
CA PRO A 647 10.91 38.52 -53.58
C PRO A 647 9.80 39.10 -54.46
N ALA A 648 9.01 40.01 -53.91
CA ALA A 648 8.01 40.81 -54.60
C ALA A 648 8.36 42.30 -54.47
N PRO A 649 7.82 43.23 -55.31
CA PRO A 649 8.14 44.68 -55.22
C PRO A 649 7.96 45.30 -53.86
N ASN A 650 6.94 44.85 -53.10
CA ASN A 650 6.63 45.36 -51.76
C ASN A 650 6.55 44.21 -50.72
N GLY A 651 7.44 43.21 -50.80
CA GLY A 651 7.43 42.10 -49.87
C GLY A 651 7.90 40.79 -50.51
N TYR A 652 7.11 39.72 -50.38
CA TYR A 652 7.42 38.38 -50.87
C TYR A 652 6.16 37.66 -51.35
N TYR A 653 6.31 36.82 -52.39
CA TYR A 653 5.20 36.00 -52.88
C TYR A 653 4.96 34.79 -51.96
N ILE A 654 3.74 34.68 -51.46
CA ILE A 654 3.20 33.49 -50.76
C ILE A 654 2.61 32.53 -51.79
N VAL A 655 1.82 33.07 -52.73
CA VAL A 655 1.27 32.34 -53.89
C VAL A 655 1.58 33.13 -55.15
N LYS A 656 2.15 32.43 -56.14
CA LYS A 656 2.36 32.98 -57.47
C LYS A 656 1.32 32.38 -58.41
N GLY A 657 0.42 33.20 -58.89
CA GLY A 657 -0.69 32.80 -59.73
C GLY A 657 -0.24 32.35 -61.13
N ALA A 658 -1.09 31.55 -61.76
CA ALA A 658 -0.94 31.09 -63.13
C ALA A 658 -2.23 31.23 -63.92
N GLY A 659 -2.14 31.36 -65.22
CA GLY A 659 -3.34 31.43 -66.10
C GLY A 659 -4.13 32.73 -65.99
N ILE A 660 -5.42 32.67 -66.39
CA ILE A 660 -6.35 33.82 -66.39
C ILE A 660 -7.62 33.36 -65.65
N PRO A 661 -8.08 34.09 -64.62
CA PRO A 661 -7.44 35.25 -63.99
C PRO A 661 -6.22 34.82 -63.15
N ARG A 662 -5.18 35.64 -63.14
CA ARG A 662 -4.00 35.45 -62.31
C ARG A 662 -4.21 36.12 -60.97
N ILE A 663 -3.97 35.41 -59.85
CA ILE A 663 -3.97 36.00 -58.52
C ILE A 663 -2.63 35.70 -57.83
N ASP A 664 -1.93 36.77 -57.46
CA ASP A 664 -0.69 36.71 -56.68
C ASP A 664 -1.01 37.09 -55.24
N ILE A 665 -0.57 36.31 -54.28
CA ILE A 665 -0.67 36.66 -52.84
C ILE A 665 0.73 37.09 -52.38
N VAL A 666 0.80 38.36 -51.92
CA VAL A 666 2.06 38.98 -51.46
C VAL A 666 1.95 39.24 -49.96
N GLY A 667 2.94 38.75 -49.22
CA GLY A 667 3.14 39.09 -47.82
C GLY A 667 4.00 40.34 -47.67
N ASN A 668 3.56 41.28 -46.85
CA ASN A 668 4.19 42.59 -46.63
C ASN A 668 4.95 42.66 -45.31
N GLN A 669 4.66 41.77 -44.34
CA GLN A 669 5.24 41.78 -43.01
C GLN A 669 6.43 40.80 -42.96
N GLY A 670 7.65 41.34 -42.83
CA GLY A 670 8.85 40.52 -42.70
C GLY A 670 9.09 40.00 -41.28
N ARG A 671 8.41 40.57 -40.27
CA ARG A 671 8.53 40.17 -38.84
C ARG A 671 7.15 40.29 -38.20
N VAL A 672 6.71 39.20 -37.58
CA VAL A 672 5.39 39.07 -36.93
C VAL A 672 5.55 38.43 -35.58
N SER A 673 4.79 38.85 -34.56
CA SER A 673 4.67 38.08 -33.32
C SER A 673 4.05 36.72 -33.58
N TRP A 674 4.63 35.65 -33.04
CA TRP A 674 4.12 34.30 -33.15
C TRP A 674 2.68 34.18 -32.63
N ASN A 675 2.41 34.82 -31.49
CA ASN A 675 1.07 34.83 -30.90
C ASN A 675 0.05 35.54 -31.80
N GLN A 676 0.45 36.63 -32.45
CA GLN A 676 -0.38 37.35 -33.41
C GLN A 676 -0.61 36.51 -34.68
N LEU A 677 0.41 35.82 -35.18
CA LEU A 677 0.30 34.94 -36.33
C LEU A 677 -0.66 33.79 -36.04
N MET A 678 -0.55 33.15 -34.87
CA MET A 678 -1.45 32.08 -34.48
C MET A 678 -2.89 32.56 -34.29
N SER A 679 -3.10 33.71 -33.67
CA SER A 679 -4.44 34.30 -33.54
C SER A 679 -5.07 34.63 -34.90
N SER A 680 -4.27 35.10 -35.86
CA SER A 680 -4.74 35.38 -37.21
C SER A 680 -5.14 34.13 -37.98
N ILE A 681 -4.43 33.01 -37.79
CA ILE A 681 -4.80 31.73 -38.36
C ILE A 681 -6.07 31.17 -37.71
N ALA A 682 -6.18 31.27 -36.38
CA ALA A 682 -7.37 30.83 -35.62
C ALA A 682 -8.63 31.65 -36.01
N THR A 683 -8.53 32.96 -36.14
CA THR A 683 -9.67 33.81 -36.52
C THR A 683 -10.10 33.60 -37.98
N ALA A 684 -9.17 33.24 -38.86
CA ALA A 684 -9.52 32.85 -40.24
C ALA A 684 -10.41 31.59 -40.29
N ASN A 685 -10.29 30.71 -39.31
CA ASN A 685 -11.11 29.50 -39.20
C ASN A 685 -12.50 29.77 -38.56
N PHE A 686 -12.65 30.80 -37.70
CA PHE A 686 -13.92 31.10 -37.01
C PHE A 686 -14.84 32.10 -37.73
N SER A 687 -14.38 32.80 -38.72
CA SER A 687 -15.22 33.75 -39.46
C SER A 687 -16.27 33.08 -40.42
N GLY A 688 -16.36 31.77 -40.43
CA GLY A 688 -17.36 30.97 -41.17
C GLY A 688 -18.55 30.47 -40.33
N ALA A 689 -18.56 30.67 -39.01
CA ALA A 689 -19.56 30.04 -38.14
C ALA A 689 -20.46 31.07 -37.43
N THR A 690 -20.95 32.07 -38.16
CA THR A 690 -22.07 32.89 -37.64
C THR A 690 -23.01 33.21 -38.80
N THR A 691 -24.04 32.34 -38.95
CA THR A 691 -25.43 32.62 -39.30
C THR A 691 -26.15 31.33 -39.70
N GLN A 692 -26.76 30.67 -38.72
CA GLN A 692 -28.16 30.26 -38.70
C GLN A 692 -28.54 29.74 -37.32
#